data_da0bd029de72a69207c5e7791d589c56
#
_entry.id   da0bd029de72a69207c5e7791d589c56
#
_cell.length_a   1.000
_cell.length_b   1.000
_cell.length_c   1.000
_cell.angle_alpha   90.00
_cell.angle_beta   90.00
_cell.angle_gamma   90.00
#
_symmetry.space_group_name_H-M   'P 1'
#
loop_
_entity.id
_entity.type
_entity.pdbx_description
1 polymer ?
#
loop_
_entity_poly.entity_id
_entity_poly.type
_entity_poly.pdbx_seq_one_letter_code
_entity_poly.pdbx_strand_id
1 'polypeptide(L)'
;MTTSTTDTRTLDELSVNTIRTLAMDAVQKANSGHPGTPMALAPLAYVLYTRVMKHDPADPEWFDRDRFVLSAGHASMLLYASLYLSGYGLEVEDLENFRQVGSPTAGHPEYWHAKGIETTTGPLGQGISTSVGMALAERMLNARFGDEVIDHHTWVIASDGDLEEGIASEACSLAGHLGLGRLIVFYDDNHISIEGDTELAFTEDVGKRFEAYGWHVINLGEQIDLESLERAAHQAKAVEDRPSLVIVRTHIAPGSPNKQGSAKAHGEPLGVEEVRLTKEVYGWPSDKTFYVPDEVLEHFRSVTAKRGREAHEQWNSRFEEYRRQQPERSDELELFIERRLPDGWDSDVPRFDPNDEKVGSKLATRKASNAVIQWAAARVPQLVGGSADLAPSTLTLIDGGGDVEKGHYGGRNMHFGVREHAMGAIVNGLVLHGFRAFGATFLIFSDYMRGSIRLSALMQIPSIFVFTHDSIGLGEDGPTHQPIEQLPGLRAVPNLYVVRPAGANETARAWEFALRQTNRPCAFALTRQGVPVWDPDGVPADCVERGAYVLRDASDGREPEVILIGTGSEVHLCVEAQTLLEADGVATRVVSMPCVERFLEQDESYRDQVLPGSVRARVAVEAAHPQTWHQFVGEAGAIVGMETFGASGPDKAVFQHFGFTPERVADEARAVIGRLSSAPAGG
;
A
#
# COMPACT_ATOMS: atom_id res chain seq x y z
N MET A 1 -32.57 -15.32 -50.06
CA MET A 1 -31.96 -16.51 -49.48
C MET A 1 -30.62 -16.09 -48.87
N THR A 2 -30.61 -15.77 -47.58
CA THR A 2 -29.40 -15.48 -46.83
C THR A 2 -28.73 -16.82 -46.52
N THR A 3 -27.63 -17.12 -47.21
CA THR A 3 -26.76 -18.26 -46.88
C THR A 3 -26.20 -17.96 -45.47
N SER A 4 -26.70 -18.67 -44.47
CA SER A 4 -26.03 -18.84 -43.17
C SER A 4 -24.72 -19.51 -43.43
N THR A 5 -23.61 -18.78 -43.46
CA THR A 5 -22.28 -19.34 -43.30
C THR A 5 -22.21 -19.88 -41.90
N THR A 6 -22.21 -21.20 -41.75
CA THR A 6 -21.95 -21.88 -40.47
C THR A 6 -20.57 -21.41 -39.99
N ASP A 7 -20.50 -20.76 -38.87
CA ASP A 7 -19.23 -20.37 -38.23
C ASP A 7 -18.48 -21.66 -37.88
N THR A 8 -17.29 -21.85 -38.46
CA THR A 8 -16.48 -23.07 -38.27
C THR A 8 -15.46 -22.93 -37.15
N ARG A 9 -15.42 -21.75 -36.46
CA ARG A 9 -14.51 -21.51 -35.33
C ARG A 9 -14.95 -22.33 -34.12
N THR A 10 -13.96 -22.77 -33.35
CA THR A 10 -14.21 -23.45 -32.08
C THR A 10 -14.73 -22.43 -31.03
N LEU A 11 -15.41 -22.91 -30.00
CA LEU A 11 -15.88 -22.07 -28.90
C LEU A 11 -14.72 -21.40 -28.16
N ASP A 12 -13.56 -22.08 -28.07
CA ASP A 12 -12.33 -21.52 -27.52
C ASP A 12 -11.83 -20.32 -28.34
N GLU A 13 -11.77 -20.46 -29.67
CA GLU A 13 -11.34 -19.37 -30.57
C GLU A 13 -12.30 -18.16 -30.49
N LEU A 14 -13.61 -18.44 -30.45
CA LEU A 14 -14.61 -17.40 -30.27
C LEU A 14 -14.43 -16.67 -28.93
N SER A 15 -14.16 -17.41 -27.85
CA SER A 15 -13.95 -16.85 -26.52
C SER A 15 -12.71 -15.96 -26.47
N VAL A 16 -11.58 -16.42 -27.00
CA VAL A 16 -10.34 -15.65 -27.08
C VAL A 16 -10.53 -14.39 -27.92
N ASN A 17 -11.19 -14.51 -29.09
CA ASN A 17 -11.42 -13.36 -29.94
C ASN A 17 -12.44 -12.37 -29.35
N THR A 18 -13.36 -12.83 -28.51
CA THR A 18 -14.24 -11.93 -27.74
C THR A 18 -13.43 -11.05 -26.80
N ILE A 19 -12.49 -11.60 -26.03
CA ILE A 19 -11.61 -10.80 -25.16
C ILE A 19 -10.82 -9.78 -25.98
N ARG A 20 -10.22 -10.22 -27.11
CA ARG A 20 -9.45 -9.35 -28.01
C ARG A 20 -10.27 -8.18 -28.55
N THR A 21 -11.48 -8.48 -29.06
CA THR A 21 -12.32 -7.46 -29.69
C THR A 21 -12.91 -6.50 -28.67
N LEU A 22 -13.31 -6.97 -27.49
CA LEU A 22 -13.75 -6.08 -26.39
C LEU A 22 -12.64 -5.11 -25.98
N ALA A 23 -11.39 -5.58 -25.89
CA ALA A 23 -10.25 -4.72 -25.55
C ALA A 23 -10.00 -3.67 -26.64
N MET A 24 -10.00 -4.06 -27.94
CA MET A 24 -9.83 -3.12 -29.03
C MET A 24 -10.95 -2.08 -29.08
N ASP A 25 -12.20 -2.52 -28.93
CA ASP A 25 -13.37 -1.65 -29.02
C ASP A 25 -13.41 -0.61 -27.89
N ALA A 26 -13.12 -1.04 -26.65
CA ALA A 26 -13.08 -0.16 -25.48
C ALA A 26 -11.99 0.89 -25.61
N VAL A 27 -10.77 0.50 -25.96
CA VAL A 27 -9.65 1.42 -26.18
C VAL A 27 -9.95 2.38 -27.35
N GLN A 28 -10.53 1.88 -28.43
CA GLN A 28 -10.89 2.71 -29.59
C GLN A 28 -12.00 3.72 -29.25
N LYS A 29 -13.04 3.28 -28.50
CA LYS A 29 -14.12 4.16 -28.07
C LYS A 29 -13.64 5.25 -27.12
N ALA A 30 -12.80 4.88 -26.15
CA ALA A 30 -12.19 5.83 -25.22
C ALA A 30 -11.17 6.76 -25.89
N ASN A 31 -10.72 6.43 -27.08
CA ASN A 31 -9.61 7.07 -27.78
C ASN A 31 -8.33 7.18 -26.90
N SER A 32 -8.15 6.22 -25.99
CA SER A 32 -7.05 6.17 -25.01
C SER A 32 -6.95 4.77 -24.44
N GLY A 33 -5.74 4.25 -24.27
CA GLY A 33 -5.48 2.97 -23.64
C GLY A 33 -4.49 2.11 -24.39
N HIS A 34 -4.37 0.85 -23.98
CA HIS A 34 -3.37 -0.09 -24.42
C HIS A 34 -4.04 -1.36 -25.00
N PRO A 35 -4.24 -1.45 -26.31
CA PRO A 35 -4.97 -2.58 -26.90
C PRO A 35 -4.10 -3.81 -27.13
N GLY A 36 -2.81 -3.62 -27.42
CA GLY A 36 -1.95 -4.67 -27.97
C GLY A 36 -1.64 -5.82 -27.03
N THR A 37 -1.30 -5.51 -25.77
CA THR A 37 -1.04 -6.51 -24.72
C THR A 37 -2.29 -7.32 -24.36
N PRO A 38 -3.49 -6.72 -24.14
CA PRO A 38 -4.71 -7.50 -23.96
C PRO A 38 -5.01 -8.46 -25.12
N MET A 39 -4.77 -8.04 -26.35
CA MET A 39 -4.96 -8.92 -27.52
C MET A 39 -3.99 -10.10 -27.52
N ALA A 40 -2.73 -9.88 -27.14
CA ALA A 40 -1.69 -10.93 -27.08
C ALA A 40 -2.00 -11.95 -25.98
N LEU A 41 -2.41 -11.48 -24.81
CA LEU A 41 -2.62 -12.30 -23.61
C LEU A 41 -4.04 -12.86 -23.45
N ALA A 42 -4.96 -12.57 -24.38
CA ALA A 42 -6.32 -13.10 -24.33
C ALA A 42 -6.38 -14.65 -24.19
N PRO A 43 -5.52 -15.45 -24.87
CA PRO A 43 -5.49 -16.89 -24.67
C PRO A 43 -5.12 -17.30 -23.23
N LEU A 44 -4.14 -16.61 -22.63
CA LEU A 44 -3.72 -16.86 -21.25
C LEU A 44 -4.83 -16.52 -20.25
N ALA A 45 -5.47 -15.36 -20.39
CA ALA A 45 -6.59 -14.98 -19.52
C ALA A 45 -7.75 -15.98 -19.64
N TYR A 46 -8.09 -16.41 -20.86
CA TYR A 46 -9.09 -17.44 -21.09
C TYR A 46 -8.76 -18.73 -20.32
N VAL A 47 -7.54 -19.24 -20.44
CA VAL A 47 -7.10 -20.47 -19.75
C VAL A 47 -7.16 -20.30 -18.23
N LEU A 48 -6.62 -19.19 -17.71
CA LEU A 48 -6.60 -18.97 -16.27
C LEU A 48 -8.02 -18.91 -15.68
N TYR A 49 -8.91 -18.11 -16.26
CA TYR A 49 -10.26 -17.92 -15.71
C TYR A 49 -11.17 -19.13 -15.91
N THR A 50 -11.06 -19.85 -17.03
CA THR A 50 -12.01 -20.95 -17.36
C THR A 50 -11.49 -22.33 -16.97
N ARG A 51 -10.16 -22.55 -16.89
CA ARG A 51 -9.60 -23.90 -16.73
C ARG A 51 -8.72 -24.10 -15.50
N VAL A 52 -8.07 -23.05 -14.98
CA VAL A 52 -7.00 -23.19 -13.98
C VAL A 52 -7.38 -22.65 -12.61
N MET A 53 -7.70 -21.37 -12.52
CA MET A 53 -7.90 -20.68 -11.23
C MET A 53 -9.09 -21.22 -10.43
N LYS A 54 -8.92 -21.26 -9.12
CA LYS A 54 -9.95 -21.55 -8.11
C LYS A 54 -10.60 -20.23 -7.69
N HIS A 55 -11.72 -19.89 -8.30
CA HIS A 55 -12.44 -18.63 -8.02
C HIS A 55 -13.96 -18.82 -8.17
N ASP A 56 -14.75 -18.06 -7.44
CA ASP A 56 -16.20 -18.07 -7.50
C ASP A 56 -16.74 -16.65 -7.79
N PRO A 57 -17.23 -16.36 -8.99
CA PRO A 57 -17.80 -15.06 -9.31
C PRO A 57 -19.03 -14.69 -8.48
N ALA A 58 -19.75 -15.68 -7.93
CA ALA A 58 -20.89 -15.46 -7.06
C ALA A 58 -20.47 -14.98 -5.65
N ASP A 59 -19.26 -15.36 -5.21
CA ASP A 59 -18.63 -14.86 -3.98
C ASP A 59 -17.18 -14.44 -4.25
N PRO A 60 -16.97 -13.26 -4.82
CA PRO A 60 -15.64 -12.74 -5.15
C PRO A 60 -14.79 -12.42 -3.92
N GLU A 61 -15.33 -12.49 -2.72
CA GLU A 61 -14.64 -12.30 -1.44
C GLU A 61 -14.31 -13.62 -0.73
N TRP A 62 -14.69 -14.77 -1.30
CA TRP A 62 -14.32 -16.06 -0.75
C TRP A 62 -12.85 -16.12 -0.35
N PHE A 63 -12.58 -16.43 0.92
CA PHE A 63 -11.25 -16.21 1.49
C PHE A 63 -10.17 -17.10 0.87
N ASP A 64 -10.47 -18.37 0.58
CA ASP A 64 -9.51 -19.32 -0.02
C ASP A 64 -9.57 -19.39 -1.55
N ARG A 65 -10.09 -18.35 -2.22
CA ARG A 65 -10.00 -18.23 -3.68
C ARG A 65 -8.56 -17.95 -4.12
N ASP A 66 -8.19 -18.37 -5.30
CA ASP A 66 -6.97 -17.90 -5.96
C ASP A 66 -7.04 -16.37 -6.19
N ARG A 67 -5.89 -15.72 -6.15
CA ARG A 67 -5.76 -14.28 -6.45
C ARG A 67 -5.19 -14.09 -7.84
N PHE A 68 -5.82 -13.22 -8.63
CA PHE A 68 -5.29 -12.82 -9.92
C PHE A 68 -4.82 -11.37 -9.89
N VAL A 69 -3.57 -11.12 -10.26
CA VAL A 69 -2.98 -9.78 -10.31
C VAL A 69 -2.45 -9.51 -11.71
N LEU A 70 -3.03 -8.52 -12.37
CA LEU A 70 -2.49 -7.95 -13.59
C LEU A 70 -1.47 -6.88 -13.22
N SER A 71 -0.19 -7.26 -13.06
CA SER A 71 0.90 -6.35 -12.72
C SER A 71 1.13 -5.35 -13.86
N ALA A 72 1.10 -5.82 -15.10
CA ALA A 72 1.03 -4.98 -16.30
C ALA A 72 -0.32 -4.24 -16.38
N GLY A 73 -0.57 -3.35 -15.40
CA GLY A 73 -1.88 -2.70 -15.21
C GLY A 73 -2.37 -1.86 -16.39
N HIS A 74 -1.48 -1.47 -17.30
CA HIS A 74 -1.85 -0.81 -18.55
C HIS A 74 -2.70 -1.72 -19.45
N ALA A 75 -2.57 -3.05 -19.36
CA ALA A 75 -3.40 -4.02 -20.05
C ALA A 75 -4.80 -4.23 -19.40
N SER A 76 -5.30 -3.26 -18.65
CA SER A 76 -6.51 -3.32 -17.81
C SER A 76 -7.73 -3.93 -18.50
N MET A 77 -7.93 -3.70 -19.80
CA MET A 77 -9.04 -4.28 -20.55
C MET A 77 -8.99 -5.81 -20.64
N LEU A 78 -7.81 -6.44 -20.49
CA LEU A 78 -7.71 -7.89 -20.36
C LEU A 78 -8.45 -8.38 -19.11
N LEU A 79 -8.21 -7.70 -17.99
CA LEU A 79 -8.87 -8.02 -16.71
C LEU A 79 -10.37 -7.72 -16.78
N TYR A 80 -10.75 -6.54 -17.24
CA TYR A 80 -12.16 -6.15 -17.27
C TYR A 80 -13.01 -7.04 -18.20
N ALA A 81 -12.50 -7.37 -19.37
CA ALA A 81 -13.18 -8.33 -20.27
C ALA A 81 -13.31 -9.71 -19.62
N SER A 82 -12.28 -10.19 -18.93
CA SER A 82 -12.32 -11.47 -18.22
C SER A 82 -13.31 -11.48 -17.06
N LEU A 83 -13.36 -10.40 -16.26
CA LEU A 83 -14.31 -10.24 -15.16
C LEU A 83 -15.76 -10.15 -15.66
N TYR A 84 -15.99 -9.39 -16.73
CA TYR A 84 -17.33 -9.30 -17.37
C TYR A 84 -17.81 -10.67 -17.87
N LEU A 85 -16.97 -11.34 -18.65
CA LEU A 85 -17.35 -12.64 -19.23
C LEU A 85 -17.55 -13.70 -18.14
N SER A 86 -16.75 -13.68 -17.08
CA SER A 86 -16.84 -14.62 -15.96
C SER A 86 -18.01 -14.35 -15.01
N GLY A 87 -18.64 -13.18 -15.07
CA GLY A 87 -19.84 -12.87 -14.26
C GLY A 87 -19.55 -12.20 -12.91
N TYR A 88 -18.48 -11.40 -12.79
CA TYR A 88 -18.15 -10.62 -11.60
C TYR A 88 -18.98 -9.34 -11.41
N GLY A 89 -20.05 -9.18 -12.17
CA GLY A 89 -21.01 -8.08 -12.02
C GLY A 89 -20.69 -6.84 -12.86
N LEU A 90 -19.68 -6.87 -13.72
CA LEU A 90 -19.54 -5.88 -14.78
C LEU A 90 -20.53 -6.16 -15.89
N GLU A 91 -21.04 -5.09 -16.50
CA GLU A 91 -21.90 -5.14 -17.67
C GLU A 91 -21.18 -4.58 -18.91
N VAL A 92 -21.75 -4.79 -20.10
CA VAL A 92 -21.12 -4.31 -21.35
C VAL A 92 -20.99 -2.78 -21.37
N GLU A 93 -21.93 -2.09 -20.78
CA GLU A 93 -21.94 -0.63 -20.62
C GLU A 93 -20.73 -0.13 -19.81
N ASP A 94 -20.27 -0.91 -18.82
CA ASP A 94 -19.06 -0.57 -18.06
C ASP A 94 -17.81 -0.64 -18.95
N LEU A 95 -17.74 -1.63 -19.83
CA LEU A 95 -16.64 -1.74 -20.81
C LEU A 95 -16.71 -0.61 -21.86
N GLU A 96 -17.93 -0.22 -22.26
CA GLU A 96 -18.16 0.91 -23.15
C GLU A 96 -17.74 2.25 -22.54
N ASN A 97 -17.82 2.35 -21.21
CA ASN A 97 -17.43 3.52 -20.43
C ASN A 97 -16.00 3.42 -19.88
N PHE A 98 -15.15 2.60 -20.52
CA PHE A 98 -13.74 2.49 -20.16
C PHE A 98 -13.06 3.86 -20.09
N ARG A 99 -12.33 4.13 -19.01
CA ARG A 99 -11.62 5.39 -18.73
C ARG A 99 -12.51 6.62 -18.58
N GLN A 100 -13.81 6.45 -18.32
CA GLN A 100 -14.69 7.58 -18.02
C GLN A 100 -14.77 7.82 -16.52
N VAL A 101 -15.00 9.09 -16.12
CA VAL A 101 -15.13 9.46 -14.70
C VAL A 101 -16.31 8.73 -14.07
N GLY A 102 -16.07 8.04 -12.96
CA GLY A 102 -17.10 7.27 -12.25
C GLY A 102 -17.35 5.86 -12.80
N SER A 103 -16.67 5.46 -13.89
CA SER A 103 -16.76 4.09 -14.40
C SER A 103 -15.96 3.12 -13.52
N PRO A 104 -16.45 1.88 -13.27
CA PRO A 104 -15.68 0.84 -12.60
C PRO A 104 -14.50 0.34 -13.41
N THR A 105 -14.46 0.62 -14.73
CA THR A 105 -13.37 0.26 -15.64
C THR A 105 -12.41 1.41 -15.82
N ALA A 106 -11.68 1.71 -14.76
CA ALA A 106 -10.64 2.73 -14.73
C ALA A 106 -9.50 2.45 -15.73
N GLY A 107 -8.65 3.45 -15.99
CA GLY A 107 -7.53 3.32 -16.92
C GLY A 107 -6.54 2.21 -16.58
N HIS A 108 -6.37 1.94 -15.30
CA HIS A 108 -5.61 0.84 -14.72
C HIS A 108 -6.45 0.21 -13.60
N PRO A 109 -6.25 -1.07 -13.24
CA PRO A 109 -7.03 -1.71 -12.19
C PRO A 109 -6.91 -0.96 -10.85
N GLU A 110 -8.05 -0.61 -10.26
CA GLU A 110 -8.14 0.04 -8.96
C GLU A 110 -8.91 -0.86 -7.98
N TYR A 111 -8.31 -1.17 -6.87
CA TYR A 111 -8.90 -1.99 -5.82
C TYR A 111 -10.25 -1.40 -5.39
N TRP A 112 -11.28 -2.22 -5.22
CA TRP A 112 -12.67 -1.86 -4.92
C TRP A 112 -13.50 -1.25 -6.07
N HIS A 113 -12.93 -0.84 -7.20
CA HIS A 113 -13.70 -0.28 -8.32
C HIS A 113 -14.55 -1.33 -9.04
N ALA A 114 -14.08 -2.55 -9.15
CA ALA A 114 -14.85 -3.70 -9.59
C ALA A 114 -14.51 -4.93 -8.74
N LYS A 115 -15.49 -5.82 -8.56
CA LYS A 115 -15.26 -7.12 -7.90
C LYS A 115 -14.26 -7.95 -8.68
N GLY A 116 -13.37 -8.64 -7.97
CA GLY A 116 -12.29 -9.44 -8.57
C GLY A 116 -11.01 -8.67 -8.89
N ILE A 117 -10.94 -7.37 -8.59
CA ILE A 117 -9.68 -6.61 -8.61
C ILE A 117 -9.00 -6.74 -7.25
N GLU A 118 -7.93 -7.51 -7.18
CA GLU A 118 -7.27 -7.89 -5.93
C GLU A 118 -6.34 -6.81 -5.36
N THR A 119 -5.83 -5.93 -6.22
CA THR A 119 -4.95 -4.81 -5.84
C THR A 119 -4.94 -3.74 -6.93
N THR A 120 -4.57 -2.51 -6.55
CA THR A 120 -4.35 -1.43 -7.53
C THR A 120 -3.01 -1.62 -8.21
N THR A 121 -3.01 -1.59 -9.55
CA THR A 121 -1.83 -1.63 -10.39
C THR A 121 -1.79 -0.43 -11.35
N GLY A 122 -0.77 -0.34 -12.19
CA GLY A 122 -0.57 0.80 -13.09
C GLY A 122 0.85 1.33 -12.96
N PRO A 123 1.34 1.72 -11.76
CA PRO A 123 2.78 1.85 -11.56
C PRO A 123 3.43 0.47 -11.69
N LEU A 124 4.33 0.34 -12.66
CA LEU A 124 4.98 -0.93 -13.00
C LEU A 124 5.79 -1.49 -11.81
N GLY A 125 5.92 -2.80 -11.73
CA GLY A 125 6.59 -3.50 -10.63
C GLY A 125 5.78 -3.60 -9.33
N GLN A 126 4.77 -2.77 -9.12
CA GLN A 126 3.98 -2.76 -7.87
C GLN A 126 3.09 -4.00 -7.74
N GLY A 127 2.45 -4.43 -8.84
CA GLY A 127 1.55 -5.59 -8.84
C GLY A 127 2.28 -6.87 -8.48
N ILE A 128 3.38 -7.18 -9.17
CA ILE A 128 4.19 -8.37 -8.88
C ILE A 128 4.75 -8.33 -7.44
N SER A 129 5.16 -7.15 -6.96
CA SER A 129 5.70 -7.01 -5.60
C SER A 129 4.63 -7.17 -4.51
N THR A 130 3.43 -6.62 -4.72
CA THR A 130 2.28 -6.84 -3.83
C THR A 130 1.87 -8.32 -3.82
N SER A 131 1.96 -8.99 -4.97
CA SER A 131 1.69 -10.43 -5.09
C SER A 131 2.64 -11.32 -4.30
N VAL A 132 3.91 -10.89 -4.12
CA VAL A 132 4.83 -11.55 -3.18
C VAL A 132 4.27 -11.50 -1.75
N GLY A 133 3.73 -10.35 -1.35
CA GLY A 133 3.05 -10.22 -0.05
C GLY A 133 1.79 -11.08 0.09
N MET A 134 1.01 -11.22 -0.99
CA MET A 134 -0.17 -12.10 -1.01
C MET A 134 0.24 -13.57 -0.87
N ALA A 135 1.24 -14.03 -1.61
CA ALA A 135 1.74 -15.40 -1.53
C ALA A 135 2.40 -15.70 -0.17
N LEU A 136 3.08 -14.71 0.41
CA LEU A 136 3.62 -14.82 1.77
C LEU A 136 2.49 -14.93 2.79
N ALA A 137 1.44 -14.12 2.66
CA ALA A 137 0.27 -14.18 3.53
C ALA A 137 -0.38 -15.57 3.50
N GLU A 138 -0.55 -16.14 2.31
CA GLU A 138 -1.09 -17.48 2.16
C GLU A 138 -0.20 -18.51 2.89
N ARG A 139 1.12 -18.50 2.72
CA ARG A 139 2.02 -19.42 3.43
C ARG A 139 1.98 -19.26 4.95
N MET A 140 1.88 -18.01 5.45
CA MET A 140 1.77 -17.74 6.87
C MET A 140 0.44 -18.24 7.45
N LEU A 141 -0.67 -18.00 6.74
CA LEU A 141 -1.99 -18.49 7.13
C LEU A 141 -2.07 -20.02 7.06
N ASN A 142 -1.51 -20.62 6.00
CA ASN A 142 -1.44 -22.07 5.84
C ASN A 142 -0.64 -22.73 6.97
N ALA A 143 0.54 -22.19 7.31
CA ALA A 143 1.34 -22.70 8.43
C ALA A 143 0.60 -22.62 9.78
N ARG A 144 -0.31 -21.65 9.92
CA ARG A 144 -1.09 -21.43 11.15
C ARG A 144 -2.38 -22.25 11.20
N PHE A 145 -3.10 -22.36 10.09
CA PHE A 145 -4.45 -22.94 10.06
C PHE A 145 -4.52 -24.28 9.32
N GLY A 146 -3.57 -24.59 8.45
CA GLY A 146 -3.46 -25.84 7.71
C GLY A 146 -4.07 -25.79 6.31
N ASP A 147 -3.67 -26.79 5.48
CA ASP A 147 -4.08 -26.92 4.09
C ASP A 147 -5.58 -27.15 3.89
N GLU A 148 -6.27 -27.61 4.93
CA GLU A 148 -7.71 -27.89 4.85
C GLU A 148 -8.52 -26.64 4.57
N VAL A 149 -8.05 -25.48 5.04
CA VAL A 149 -8.79 -24.21 4.99
C VAL A 149 -8.03 -23.09 4.25
N ILE A 150 -6.70 -23.22 4.08
CA ILE A 150 -5.87 -22.26 3.36
C ILE A 150 -5.01 -23.00 2.34
N ASP A 151 -5.38 -22.89 1.06
CA ASP A 151 -4.64 -23.51 -0.05
C ASP A 151 -4.96 -22.79 -1.37
N HIS A 152 -4.52 -21.56 -1.51
CA HIS A 152 -4.75 -20.78 -2.72
C HIS A 152 -3.44 -20.29 -3.36
N HIS A 153 -3.50 -20.00 -4.64
CA HIS A 153 -2.38 -19.49 -5.41
C HIS A 153 -2.56 -18.01 -5.73
N THR A 154 -1.44 -17.34 -5.92
CA THR A 154 -1.39 -15.99 -6.48
C THR A 154 -0.87 -16.07 -7.91
N TRP A 155 -1.72 -15.74 -8.87
CA TRP A 155 -1.46 -15.74 -10.31
C TRP A 155 -1.18 -14.32 -10.77
N VAL A 156 -0.07 -14.11 -11.45
CA VAL A 156 0.36 -12.77 -11.87
C VAL A 156 0.65 -12.77 -13.37
N ILE A 157 0.25 -11.69 -14.03
CA ILE A 157 0.75 -11.37 -15.38
C ILE A 157 1.62 -10.13 -15.26
N ALA A 158 2.90 -10.27 -15.61
CA ALA A 158 3.90 -9.21 -15.65
C ALA A 158 4.42 -8.98 -17.06
N SER A 159 4.95 -7.80 -17.33
CA SER A 159 5.53 -7.40 -18.62
C SER A 159 7.01 -7.03 -18.48
N ASP A 160 7.67 -6.76 -19.60
CA ASP A 160 9.06 -6.28 -19.63
C ASP A 160 9.27 -5.12 -18.64
N GLY A 161 8.44 -4.08 -18.73
CA GLY A 161 8.55 -2.92 -17.86
C GLY A 161 8.34 -3.20 -16.38
N ASP A 162 7.50 -4.20 -16.00
CA ASP A 162 7.43 -4.64 -14.61
C ASP A 162 8.77 -5.19 -14.12
N LEU A 163 9.48 -5.93 -14.98
CA LEU A 163 10.72 -6.61 -14.62
C LEU A 163 11.95 -5.70 -14.74
N GLU A 164 11.84 -4.56 -15.44
CA GLU A 164 12.84 -3.50 -15.43
C GLU A 164 12.83 -2.72 -14.12
N GLU A 165 11.68 -2.60 -13.45
CA GLU A 165 11.55 -1.86 -12.19
C GLU A 165 12.38 -2.47 -11.06
N GLY A 166 13.11 -1.62 -10.33
CA GLY A 166 13.94 -2.05 -9.19
C GLY A 166 13.16 -2.78 -8.11
N ILE A 167 11.93 -2.36 -7.83
CA ILE A 167 11.06 -3.00 -6.84
C ILE A 167 10.77 -4.46 -7.18
N ALA A 168 10.63 -4.81 -8.46
CA ALA A 168 10.41 -6.19 -8.89
C ALA A 168 11.65 -7.06 -8.56
N SER A 169 12.85 -6.53 -8.78
CA SER A 169 14.09 -7.23 -8.40
C SER A 169 14.18 -7.46 -6.90
N GLU A 170 13.85 -6.46 -6.07
CA GLU A 170 13.81 -6.59 -4.61
C GLU A 170 12.81 -7.69 -4.18
N ALA A 171 11.58 -7.61 -4.67
CA ALA A 171 10.49 -8.51 -4.27
C ALA A 171 10.70 -9.94 -4.76
N CYS A 172 11.06 -10.13 -6.04
CA CYS A 172 11.27 -11.46 -6.62
C CYS A 172 12.49 -12.18 -6.04
N SER A 173 13.57 -11.44 -5.71
CA SER A 173 14.70 -11.98 -4.98
C SER A 173 14.28 -12.50 -3.59
N LEU A 174 13.45 -11.75 -2.87
CA LEU A 174 12.95 -12.17 -1.56
C LEU A 174 11.97 -13.36 -1.68
N ALA A 175 11.11 -13.38 -2.70
CA ALA A 175 10.18 -14.49 -2.95
C ALA A 175 10.92 -15.81 -3.20
N GLY A 176 12.01 -15.78 -3.98
CA GLY A 176 12.87 -16.95 -4.19
C GLY A 176 13.59 -17.39 -2.91
N HIS A 177 14.11 -16.43 -2.13
CA HIS A 177 14.73 -16.68 -0.82
C HIS A 177 13.78 -17.39 0.14
N LEU A 178 12.52 -16.90 0.22
CA LEU A 178 11.49 -17.46 1.08
C LEU A 178 10.85 -18.74 0.50
N GLY A 179 11.09 -19.07 -0.77
CA GLY A 179 10.53 -20.27 -1.39
C GLY A 179 9.02 -20.27 -1.51
N LEU A 180 8.42 -19.17 -1.99
CA LEU A 180 6.96 -18.97 -2.04
C LEU A 180 6.31 -19.74 -3.19
N GLY A 181 6.12 -21.05 -3.06
CA GLY A 181 5.62 -21.93 -4.12
C GLY A 181 4.18 -21.67 -4.57
N ARG A 182 3.41 -20.87 -3.83
CA ARG A 182 2.05 -20.46 -4.25
C ARG A 182 2.03 -19.21 -5.15
N LEU A 183 3.20 -18.65 -5.50
CA LEU A 183 3.34 -17.55 -6.42
C LEU A 183 3.70 -18.04 -7.83
N ILE A 184 2.84 -17.74 -8.80
CA ILE A 184 3.05 -18.10 -10.20
C ILE A 184 2.93 -16.85 -11.06
N VAL A 185 4.01 -16.51 -11.77
CA VAL A 185 4.09 -15.33 -12.62
C VAL A 185 4.19 -15.75 -14.07
N PHE A 186 3.29 -15.26 -14.91
CA PHE A 186 3.41 -15.31 -16.37
C PHE A 186 4.04 -14.02 -16.84
N TYR A 187 5.18 -14.13 -17.50
CA TYR A 187 5.89 -12.99 -18.05
C TYR A 187 5.59 -12.88 -19.54
N ASP A 188 4.95 -11.77 -19.94
CA ASP A 188 4.71 -11.39 -21.31
C ASP A 188 6.01 -10.87 -21.95
N ASP A 189 6.76 -11.76 -22.54
CA ASP A 189 8.02 -11.48 -23.21
C ASP A 189 7.75 -11.05 -24.66
N ASN A 190 7.24 -9.83 -24.85
CA ASN A 190 6.84 -9.33 -26.16
C ASN A 190 7.88 -8.43 -26.84
N HIS A 191 8.93 -8.06 -26.15
CA HIS A 191 10.04 -7.19 -26.59
C HIS A 191 9.63 -5.78 -27.04
N ILE A 192 8.46 -5.30 -26.63
CA ILE A 192 7.96 -3.98 -27.00
C ILE A 192 7.60 -3.16 -25.75
N SER A 193 8.19 -1.98 -25.64
CA SER A 193 7.81 -0.94 -24.71
C SER A 193 7.08 0.22 -25.43
N ILE A 194 6.68 1.25 -24.69
CA ILE A 194 6.05 2.43 -25.26
C ILE A 194 7.05 3.24 -26.14
N GLU A 195 8.33 3.18 -25.80
CA GLU A 195 9.40 3.88 -26.53
C GLU A 195 9.86 3.16 -27.79
N GLY A 196 9.70 1.83 -27.81
CA GLY A 196 10.13 1.02 -28.95
C GLY A 196 10.44 -0.42 -28.56
N ASP A 197 11.43 -0.98 -29.23
CA ASP A 197 11.97 -2.30 -28.92
C ASP A 197 12.71 -2.29 -27.58
N THR A 198 12.51 -3.32 -26.75
CA THR A 198 13.17 -3.42 -25.44
C THR A 198 14.69 -3.47 -25.54
N GLU A 199 15.26 -3.91 -26.69
CA GLU A 199 16.71 -3.88 -26.92
C GLU A 199 17.36 -2.50 -26.73
N LEU A 200 16.58 -1.44 -26.77
CA LEU A 200 17.06 -0.08 -26.50
C LEU A 200 17.53 0.11 -25.05
N ALA A 201 16.93 -0.63 -24.08
CA ALA A 201 17.18 -0.43 -22.65
C ALA A 201 17.26 -1.74 -21.85
N PHE A 202 16.77 -2.87 -22.37
CA PHE A 202 16.57 -4.11 -21.62
C PHE A 202 16.96 -5.33 -22.47
N THR A 203 18.16 -5.88 -22.22
CA THR A 203 18.74 -6.99 -23.00
C THR A 203 19.19 -8.16 -22.14
N GLU A 204 18.79 -8.21 -20.87
CA GLU A 204 19.16 -9.27 -19.96
C GLU A 204 18.37 -10.56 -20.22
N ASP A 205 18.95 -11.69 -19.83
CA ASP A 205 18.27 -12.98 -19.81
C ASP A 205 17.44 -13.10 -18.52
N VAL A 206 16.16 -12.72 -18.63
CA VAL A 206 15.22 -12.73 -17.50
C VAL A 206 15.10 -14.13 -16.88
N GLY A 207 15.09 -15.19 -17.71
CA GLY A 207 15.03 -16.57 -17.25
C GLY A 207 16.18 -16.89 -16.30
N LYS A 208 17.41 -16.59 -16.70
CA LYS A 208 18.61 -16.81 -15.86
C LYS A 208 18.62 -15.93 -14.61
N ARG A 209 18.14 -14.69 -14.69
CA ARG A 209 18.00 -13.83 -13.52
C ARG A 209 17.08 -14.47 -12.48
N PHE A 210 15.92 -14.98 -12.89
CA PHE A 210 14.97 -15.64 -11.99
C PHE A 210 15.48 -16.99 -11.48
N GLU A 211 16.19 -17.77 -12.30
CA GLU A 211 16.91 -18.97 -11.84
C GLU A 211 17.92 -18.61 -10.73
N ALA A 212 18.66 -17.50 -10.89
CA ALA A 212 19.59 -17.01 -9.87
C ALA A 212 18.89 -16.53 -8.59
N TYR A 213 17.65 -16.08 -8.66
CA TYR A 213 16.80 -15.82 -7.49
C TYR A 213 16.28 -17.09 -6.82
N GLY A 214 16.46 -18.27 -7.44
CA GLY A 214 15.98 -19.55 -6.92
C GLY A 214 14.57 -19.91 -7.35
N TRP A 215 14.03 -19.26 -8.38
CA TRP A 215 12.73 -19.57 -8.96
C TRP A 215 12.77 -20.82 -9.86
N HIS A 216 11.64 -21.47 -10.01
CA HIS A 216 11.39 -22.42 -11.06
C HIS A 216 11.00 -21.67 -12.35
N VAL A 217 11.69 -21.93 -13.44
CA VAL A 217 11.48 -21.24 -14.73
C VAL A 217 10.99 -22.20 -15.79
N ILE A 218 9.87 -21.86 -16.43
CA ILE A 218 9.31 -22.55 -17.59
C ILE A 218 9.37 -21.58 -18.77
N ASN A 219 10.05 -21.93 -19.85
CA ASN A 219 10.08 -21.12 -21.07
C ASN A 219 9.27 -21.83 -22.18
N LEU A 220 8.14 -21.22 -22.54
CA LEU A 220 7.26 -21.74 -23.62
C LEU A 220 7.72 -21.31 -25.02
N GLY A 221 8.66 -20.35 -25.12
CA GLY A 221 8.97 -19.74 -26.40
C GLY A 221 7.72 -19.17 -27.05
N GLU A 222 7.57 -19.38 -28.36
CA GLU A 222 6.42 -18.92 -29.16
C GLU A 222 5.21 -19.90 -29.16
N GLN A 223 5.26 -20.93 -28.34
CA GLN A 223 4.17 -21.93 -28.23
C GLN A 223 3.10 -21.43 -27.24
N ILE A 224 2.22 -20.59 -27.73
CA ILE A 224 1.15 -19.94 -26.90
C ILE A 224 -0.25 -20.49 -27.25
N ASP A 225 -0.37 -21.76 -27.64
CA ASP A 225 -1.66 -22.43 -27.74
C ASP A 225 -2.26 -22.69 -26.34
N LEU A 226 -3.58 -22.88 -26.29
CA LEU A 226 -4.31 -23.05 -25.02
C LEU A 226 -3.82 -24.25 -24.21
N GLU A 227 -3.43 -25.32 -24.87
CA GLU A 227 -2.98 -26.56 -24.22
C GLU A 227 -1.59 -26.38 -23.59
N SER A 228 -0.69 -25.65 -24.25
CA SER A 228 0.65 -25.37 -23.73
C SER A 228 0.58 -24.42 -22.52
N LEU A 229 -0.28 -23.39 -22.57
CA LEU A 229 -0.53 -22.48 -21.45
C LEU A 229 -1.14 -23.21 -20.24
N GLU A 230 -2.17 -24.03 -20.47
CA GLU A 230 -2.80 -24.82 -19.41
C GLU A 230 -1.81 -25.81 -18.76
N ARG A 231 -1.03 -26.49 -19.57
CA ARG A 231 -0.01 -27.44 -19.10
C ARG A 231 1.09 -26.74 -18.31
N ALA A 232 1.56 -25.58 -18.75
CA ALA A 232 2.54 -24.78 -18.00
C ALA A 232 1.99 -24.29 -16.67
N ALA A 233 0.73 -23.84 -16.63
CA ALA A 233 0.06 -23.46 -15.39
C ALA A 233 0.02 -24.61 -14.38
N HIS A 234 -0.34 -25.81 -14.83
CA HIS A 234 -0.35 -27.00 -13.99
C HIS A 234 1.06 -27.44 -13.54
N GLN A 235 2.06 -27.32 -14.42
CA GLN A 235 3.46 -27.60 -14.06
C GLN A 235 3.96 -26.63 -13.00
N ALA A 236 3.69 -25.33 -13.15
CA ALA A 236 4.04 -24.32 -12.19
C ALA A 236 3.35 -24.57 -10.84
N LYS A 237 2.06 -24.90 -10.87
CA LYS A 237 1.26 -25.22 -9.68
C LYS A 237 1.79 -26.43 -8.89
N ALA A 238 2.41 -27.38 -9.56
CA ALA A 238 2.99 -28.59 -8.94
C ALA A 238 4.30 -28.32 -8.20
N VAL A 239 4.89 -27.13 -8.35
CA VAL A 239 6.14 -26.74 -7.65
C VAL A 239 5.80 -25.96 -6.40
N GLU A 240 5.96 -26.59 -5.24
CA GLU A 240 5.51 -26.05 -3.95
C GLU A 240 6.61 -25.38 -3.12
N ASP A 241 7.89 -25.64 -3.43
CA ASP A 241 9.05 -25.23 -2.63
C ASP A 241 9.71 -23.94 -3.10
N ARG A 242 9.24 -23.36 -4.21
CA ARG A 242 9.75 -22.13 -4.80
C ARG A 242 8.74 -21.50 -5.76
N PRO A 243 8.77 -20.16 -5.97
CA PRO A 243 7.89 -19.51 -6.94
C PRO A 243 8.23 -19.91 -8.38
N SER A 244 7.25 -19.80 -9.27
CA SER A 244 7.39 -20.16 -10.69
C SER A 244 7.26 -18.95 -11.60
N LEU A 245 8.17 -18.83 -12.57
CA LEU A 245 8.09 -17.92 -13.71
C LEU A 245 7.80 -18.71 -14.98
N VAL A 246 6.72 -18.36 -15.67
CA VAL A 246 6.39 -18.91 -16.99
C VAL A 246 6.63 -17.81 -18.03
N ILE A 247 7.67 -17.97 -18.85
CA ILE A 247 8.01 -17.02 -19.91
C ILE A 247 7.16 -17.36 -21.15
N VAL A 248 6.38 -16.38 -21.59
CA VAL A 248 5.45 -16.50 -22.73
C VAL A 248 5.87 -15.50 -23.80
N ARG A 249 6.53 -15.98 -24.84
CA ARG A 249 6.93 -15.15 -25.96
C ARG A 249 5.73 -14.78 -26.81
N THR A 250 5.30 -13.52 -26.74
CA THR A 250 4.15 -13.03 -27.50
C THR A 250 4.55 -12.01 -28.58
N HIS A 251 3.58 -11.67 -29.43
CA HIS A 251 3.65 -10.54 -30.34
C HIS A 251 2.52 -9.58 -30.00
N ILE A 252 2.86 -8.33 -29.67
CA ILE A 252 1.86 -7.32 -29.33
C ILE A 252 0.88 -7.12 -30.49
N ALA A 253 -0.43 -6.97 -30.21
CA ALA A 253 -1.51 -6.80 -31.18
C ALA A 253 -1.53 -7.89 -32.27
N PRO A 254 -1.58 -9.19 -31.92
CA PRO A 254 -1.60 -10.25 -32.90
C PRO A 254 -2.81 -10.12 -33.84
N GLY A 255 -2.60 -10.35 -35.13
CA GLY A 255 -3.64 -10.24 -36.16
C GLY A 255 -3.94 -8.83 -36.66
N SER A 256 -3.31 -7.78 -36.09
CA SER A 256 -3.37 -6.43 -36.65
C SER A 256 -2.47 -6.33 -37.89
N PRO A 257 -3.02 -6.10 -39.10
CA PRO A 257 -2.24 -6.21 -40.32
C PRO A 257 -1.08 -5.17 -40.42
N ASN A 258 -1.23 -4.00 -39.84
CA ASN A 258 -0.26 -2.93 -39.96
C ASN A 258 0.43 -2.55 -38.63
N LYS A 259 -0.02 -3.10 -37.48
CA LYS A 259 0.47 -2.69 -36.16
C LYS A 259 0.97 -3.85 -35.30
N GLN A 260 0.80 -5.11 -35.69
CA GLN A 260 1.35 -6.26 -34.96
C GLN A 260 2.86 -6.11 -34.78
N GLY A 261 3.37 -6.38 -33.55
CA GLY A 261 4.79 -6.30 -33.22
C GLY A 261 5.37 -4.88 -33.18
N SER A 262 4.52 -3.86 -33.07
CA SER A 262 4.95 -2.46 -33.15
C SER A 262 4.58 -1.70 -31.87
N ALA A 263 5.45 -0.79 -31.42
CA ALA A 263 5.21 0.12 -30.31
C ALA A 263 3.94 0.98 -30.50
N LYS A 264 3.49 1.21 -31.73
CA LYS A 264 2.22 1.90 -32.04
C LYS A 264 0.97 1.14 -31.59
N ALA A 265 1.09 -0.13 -31.26
CA ALA A 265 0.00 -0.92 -30.69
C ALA A 265 0.09 -1.01 -29.15
N HIS A 266 1.16 -0.48 -28.55
CA HIS A 266 1.37 -0.55 -27.11
C HIS A 266 0.44 0.39 -26.35
N GLY A 267 0.57 1.71 -26.53
CA GLY A 267 -0.08 2.73 -25.69
C GLY A 267 -1.09 3.63 -26.43
N GLU A 268 -1.48 3.28 -27.65
CA GLU A 268 -2.39 4.08 -28.49
C GLU A 268 -3.53 3.20 -29.05
N PRO A 269 -4.71 3.79 -29.32
CA PRO A 269 -5.75 3.13 -30.07
C PRO A 269 -5.23 2.63 -31.42
N LEU A 270 -5.70 1.47 -31.87
CA LEU A 270 -5.30 0.95 -33.18
C LEU A 270 -5.74 1.84 -34.35
N GLY A 271 -6.79 2.62 -34.15
CA GLY A 271 -7.48 3.39 -35.19
C GLY A 271 -8.64 2.60 -35.81
N VAL A 272 -9.71 3.30 -36.16
CA VAL A 272 -10.97 2.70 -36.61
C VAL A 272 -10.78 1.72 -37.77
N GLU A 273 -9.94 2.08 -38.74
CA GLU A 273 -9.69 1.22 -39.90
C GLU A 273 -8.87 -0.02 -39.50
N GLU A 274 -7.88 0.13 -38.64
CA GLU A 274 -7.06 -0.99 -38.20
C GLU A 274 -7.87 -1.98 -37.32
N VAL A 275 -8.78 -1.47 -36.47
CA VAL A 275 -9.73 -2.30 -35.72
C VAL A 275 -10.63 -3.10 -36.69
N ARG A 276 -11.15 -2.44 -37.75
CA ARG A 276 -11.97 -3.10 -38.77
C ARG A 276 -11.19 -4.22 -39.47
N LEU A 277 -9.98 -3.93 -39.93
CA LEU A 277 -9.12 -4.91 -40.62
C LEU A 277 -8.74 -6.09 -39.68
N THR A 278 -8.44 -5.80 -38.41
CA THR A 278 -8.11 -6.82 -37.42
C THR A 278 -9.30 -7.75 -37.16
N LYS A 279 -10.50 -7.18 -37.03
CA LYS A 279 -11.74 -7.99 -36.94
C LYS A 279 -11.94 -8.89 -38.16
N GLU A 280 -11.65 -8.41 -39.35
CA GLU A 280 -11.70 -9.28 -40.58
C GLU A 280 -10.70 -10.43 -40.53
N VAL A 281 -9.48 -10.18 -40.02
CA VAL A 281 -8.48 -11.25 -39.81
C VAL A 281 -8.98 -12.34 -38.85
N TYR A 282 -9.69 -11.92 -37.79
CA TYR A 282 -10.30 -12.84 -36.81
C TYR A 282 -11.60 -13.49 -37.32
N GLY A 283 -12.06 -13.16 -38.53
CA GLY A 283 -13.37 -13.58 -39.00
C GLY A 283 -14.53 -13.01 -38.19
N TRP A 284 -14.34 -11.89 -37.56
CA TRP A 284 -15.30 -11.21 -36.65
C TRP A 284 -16.15 -10.21 -37.42
N PRO A 285 -17.42 -9.97 -37.01
CA PRO A 285 -18.23 -8.93 -37.65
C PRO A 285 -17.55 -7.56 -37.50
N SER A 286 -17.05 -7.03 -38.62
CA SER A 286 -16.26 -5.78 -38.61
C SER A 286 -17.09 -4.52 -38.44
N ASP A 287 -18.42 -4.62 -38.62
CA ASP A 287 -19.41 -3.56 -38.43
C ASP A 287 -20.00 -3.48 -37.02
N LYS A 288 -19.71 -4.47 -36.16
CA LYS A 288 -20.19 -4.51 -34.78
C LYS A 288 -19.09 -4.07 -33.80
N THR A 289 -19.49 -3.30 -32.77
CA THR A 289 -18.65 -2.96 -31.62
C THR A 289 -19.24 -3.59 -30.35
N PHE A 290 -18.39 -3.95 -29.41
CA PHE A 290 -18.78 -4.62 -28.17
C PHE A 290 -19.67 -5.85 -28.38
N TYR A 291 -19.43 -6.55 -29.47
CA TYR A 291 -20.19 -7.75 -29.80
C TYR A 291 -19.67 -8.96 -29.02
N VAL A 292 -20.56 -9.57 -28.25
CA VAL A 292 -20.30 -10.81 -27.50
C VAL A 292 -21.30 -11.84 -28.00
N PRO A 293 -20.83 -12.97 -28.59
CA PRO A 293 -21.73 -14.08 -28.94
C PRO A 293 -22.37 -14.67 -27.68
N ASP A 294 -23.68 -14.94 -27.74
CA ASP A 294 -24.42 -15.52 -26.60
C ASP A 294 -23.80 -16.82 -26.10
N GLU A 295 -23.33 -17.67 -27.01
CA GLU A 295 -22.65 -18.93 -26.70
C GLU A 295 -21.34 -18.76 -25.93
N VAL A 296 -20.59 -17.66 -26.17
CA VAL A 296 -19.36 -17.33 -25.43
C VAL A 296 -19.69 -16.89 -24.01
N LEU A 297 -20.69 -16.03 -23.87
CA LEU A 297 -21.12 -15.55 -22.56
C LEU A 297 -21.66 -16.68 -21.69
N GLU A 298 -22.50 -17.56 -22.30
CA GLU A 298 -23.02 -18.75 -21.64
C GLU A 298 -21.89 -19.72 -21.24
N HIS A 299 -20.93 -19.94 -22.13
CA HIS A 299 -19.78 -20.80 -21.87
C HIS A 299 -18.97 -20.28 -20.66
N PHE A 300 -18.50 -19.03 -20.71
CA PHE A 300 -17.74 -18.47 -19.61
C PHE A 300 -18.49 -18.56 -18.27
N ARG A 301 -19.71 -18.04 -18.24
CA ARG A 301 -20.53 -18.01 -17.00
C ARG A 301 -20.86 -19.40 -16.48
N SER A 302 -21.16 -20.37 -17.36
CA SER A 302 -21.44 -21.73 -16.92
C SER A 302 -20.22 -22.46 -16.38
N VAL A 303 -19.06 -22.32 -17.05
CA VAL A 303 -17.82 -22.97 -16.61
C VAL A 303 -17.30 -22.36 -15.31
N THR A 304 -17.24 -21.03 -15.22
CA THR A 304 -16.75 -20.36 -14.03
C THR A 304 -17.68 -20.55 -12.83
N ALA A 305 -19.00 -20.41 -13.03
CA ALA A 305 -19.97 -20.62 -11.96
C ALA A 305 -19.99 -22.08 -11.48
N LYS A 306 -19.85 -23.07 -12.37
CA LYS A 306 -19.82 -24.48 -11.99
C LYS A 306 -18.57 -24.79 -11.17
N ARG A 307 -17.40 -24.48 -11.70
CA ARG A 307 -16.11 -24.75 -11.04
C ARG A 307 -15.97 -23.99 -9.72
N GLY A 308 -16.36 -22.72 -9.73
CA GLY A 308 -16.33 -21.86 -8.53
C GLY A 308 -17.21 -22.42 -7.43
N ARG A 309 -18.47 -22.69 -7.74
CA ARG A 309 -19.42 -23.26 -6.77
C ARG A 309 -18.94 -24.60 -6.21
N GLU A 310 -18.49 -25.53 -7.07
CA GLU A 310 -17.99 -26.83 -6.61
C GLU A 310 -16.80 -26.69 -5.66
N ALA A 311 -15.84 -25.81 -5.98
CA ALA A 311 -14.68 -25.56 -5.14
C ALA A 311 -15.06 -24.87 -3.81
N HIS A 312 -15.96 -23.89 -3.86
CA HIS A 312 -16.43 -23.14 -2.71
C HIS A 312 -17.28 -24.00 -1.76
N GLU A 313 -18.21 -24.81 -2.28
CA GLU A 313 -19.01 -25.77 -1.48
C GLU A 313 -18.12 -26.80 -0.80
N GLN A 314 -17.08 -27.30 -1.48
CA GLN A 314 -16.09 -28.19 -0.89
C GLN A 314 -15.30 -27.52 0.23
N TRP A 315 -14.88 -26.26 0.02
CA TRP A 315 -14.21 -25.48 1.06
C TRP A 315 -15.12 -25.23 2.26
N ASN A 316 -16.37 -24.82 2.04
CA ASN A 316 -17.35 -24.61 3.10
C ASN A 316 -17.53 -25.87 3.92
N SER A 317 -17.63 -27.05 3.29
CA SER A 317 -17.76 -28.33 3.99
C SER A 317 -16.53 -28.64 4.86
N ARG A 318 -15.32 -28.39 4.34
CA ARG A 318 -14.07 -28.54 5.09
C ARG A 318 -13.97 -27.54 6.24
N PHE A 319 -14.38 -26.29 6.02
CA PHE A 319 -14.34 -25.23 7.03
C PHE A 319 -15.32 -25.52 8.17
N GLU A 320 -16.53 -26.03 7.90
CA GLU A 320 -17.48 -26.47 8.93
C GLU A 320 -16.95 -27.66 9.74
N GLU A 321 -16.22 -28.59 9.11
CA GLU A 321 -15.56 -29.67 9.84
C GLU A 321 -14.39 -29.12 10.69
N TYR A 322 -13.57 -28.22 10.13
CA TYR A 322 -12.49 -27.55 10.83
C TYR A 322 -13.01 -26.80 12.06
N ARG A 323 -14.11 -26.05 11.93
CA ARG A 323 -14.77 -25.33 13.05
C ARG A 323 -15.19 -26.29 14.18
N ARG A 324 -15.64 -27.46 13.84
CA ARG A 324 -16.02 -28.49 14.87
C ARG A 324 -14.81 -29.08 15.55
N GLN A 325 -13.71 -29.30 14.82
CA GLN A 325 -12.51 -29.95 15.35
C GLN A 325 -11.56 -28.98 16.05
N GLN A 326 -11.51 -27.74 15.59
CA GLN A 326 -10.56 -26.70 15.99
C GLN A 326 -11.27 -25.36 16.27
N PRO A 327 -12.23 -25.29 17.21
CA PRO A 327 -13.08 -24.11 17.39
C PRO A 327 -12.26 -22.83 17.66
N GLU A 328 -11.26 -22.87 18.54
CA GLU A 328 -10.42 -21.72 18.87
C GLU A 328 -9.61 -21.20 17.66
N ARG A 329 -9.10 -22.11 16.82
CA ARG A 329 -8.39 -21.75 15.59
C ARG A 329 -9.34 -21.22 14.53
N SER A 330 -10.55 -21.76 14.44
CA SER A 330 -11.58 -21.25 13.55
C SER A 330 -11.98 -19.83 13.92
N ASP A 331 -12.25 -19.58 15.21
CA ASP A 331 -12.58 -18.24 15.71
C ASP A 331 -11.44 -17.25 15.40
N GLU A 332 -10.20 -17.70 15.51
CA GLU A 332 -9.05 -16.89 15.16
C GLU A 332 -8.95 -16.64 13.64
N LEU A 333 -9.19 -17.66 12.78
CA LEU A 333 -9.20 -17.49 11.32
C LEU A 333 -10.31 -16.51 10.89
N GLU A 334 -11.47 -16.53 11.55
CA GLU A 334 -12.55 -15.59 11.28
C GLU A 334 -12.13 -14.13 11.50
N LEU A 335 -11.20 -13.83 12.43
CA LEU A 335 -10.66 -12.49 12.59
C LEU A 335 -9.91 -12.00 11.30
N PHE A 336 -9.21 -12.91 10.63
CA PHE A 336 -8.55 -12.58 9.35
C PHE A 336 -9.56 -12.43 8.22
N ILE A 337 -10.52 -13.32 8.11
CA ILE A 337 -11.59 -13.30 7.10
C ILE A 337 -12.39 -12.00 7.19
N GLU A 338 -12.83 -11.65 8.40
CA GLU A 338 -13.65 -10.48 8.69
C GLU A 338 -12.82 -9.19 8.85
N ARG A 339 -11.49 -9.30 8.85
CA ARG A 339 -10.55 -8.18 9.05
C ARG A 339 -10.81 -7.40 10.34
N ARG A 340 -11.35 -8.05 11.37
CA ARG A 340 -11.64 -7.47 12.67
C ARG A 340 -10.59 -7.83 13.70
N LEU A 341 -10.48 -7.02 14.75
CA LEU A 341 -9.62 -7.30 15.89
C LEU A 341 -10.38 -8.06 16.97
N PRO A 342 -9.67 -8.80 17.86
CA PRO A 342 -10.30 -9.47 18.99
C PRO A 342 -11.04 -8.49 19.91
N ASP A 343 -12.15 -8.92 20.49
CA ASP A 343 -12.89 -8.07 21.44
C ASP A 343 -12.03 -7.72 22.65
N GLY A 344 -12.05 -6.45 23.06
CA GLY A 344 -11.32 -5.96 24.22
C GLY A 344 -9.78 -5.93 24.06
N TRP A 345 -9.26 -6.08 22.86
CA TRP A 345 -7.82 -6.03 22.58
C TRP A 345 -7.15 -4.75 23.10
N ASP A 346 -7.90 -3.64 23.19
CA ASP A 346 -7.47 -2.28 23.55
C ASP A 346 -7.78 -1.90 25.00
N SER A 347 -8.22 -2.85 25.83
CA SER A 347 -8.64 -2.59 27.22
C SER A 347 -7.52 -2.04 28.12
N ASP A 348 -6.27 -2.43 27.87
CA ASP A 348 -5.10 -2.11 28.72
C ASP A 348 -3.96 -1.50 27.90
N VAL A 349 -4.24 -0.43 27.16
CA VAL A 349 -3.21 0.28 26.39
C VAL A 349 -2.09 0.75 27.32
N PRO A 350 -0.79 0.49 27.01
CA PRO A 350 0.32 0.83 27.88
C PRO A 350 0.33 2.31 28.29
N ARG A 351 0.60 2.54 29.56
CA ARG A 351 0.78 3.87 30.17
C ARG A 351 2.20 3.97 30.70
N PHE A 352 2.85 5.06 30.38
CA PHE A 352 4.24 5.33 30.77
C PHE A 352 4.26 6.42 31.82
N ASP A 353 4.55 6.05 33.09
CA ASP A 353 4.68 7.00 34.19
C ASP A 353 6.16 7.45 34.29
N PRO A 354 6.44 8.77 34.25
CA PRO A 354 7.80 9.28 34.39
C PRO A 354 8.43 8.98 35.76
N ASN A 355 7.63 8.63 36.77
CA ASN A 355 8.07 8.24 38.11
C ASN A 355 8.39 6.73 38.23
N ASP A 356 8.04 5.92 37.24
CA ASP A 356 8.44 4.52 37.21
C ASP A 356 9.93 4.43 36.86
N GLU A 357 10.73 3.79 37.74
CA GLU A 357 12.17 3.62 37.55
C GLU A 357 12.55 2.92 36.23
N LYS A 358 11.67 2.06 35.71
CA LYS A 358 11.89 1.34 34.43
C LYS A 358 11.62 2.24 33.22
N VAL A 359 10.79 3.24 33.34
CA VAL A 359 10.46 4.20 32.30
C VAL A 359 11.40 5.40 32.35
N GLY A 360 11.53 6.01 33.51
CA GLY A 360 12.32 7.21 33.74
C GLY A 360 11.68 8.46 33.14
N SER A 361 12.30 9.61 33.39
CA SER A 361 11.79 10.91 32.95
C SER A 361 11.97 11.18 31.44
N LYS A 362 12.74 10.36 30.73
CA LYS A 362 12.98 10.47 29.28
C LYS A 362 12.99 9.09 28.62
N LEU A 363 12.26 8.96 27.52
CA LEU A 363 12.20 7.74 26.70
C LEU A 363 12.15 8.11 25.23
N ALA A 364 12.91 7.42 24.38
CA ALA A 364 12.77 7.57 22.92
C ALA A 364 11.44 6.98 22.46
N THR A 365 10.73 7.65 21.54
CA THR A 365 9.42 7.16 21.09
C THR A 365 9.52 5.83 20.34
N ARG A 366 10.66 5.50 19.67
CA ARG A 366 10.90 4.15 19.13
C ARG A 366 10.96 3.06 20.22
N LYS A 367 11.46 3.37 21.44
CA LYS A 367 11.46 2.43 22.58
C LYS A 367 10.06 2.24 23.15
N ALA A 368 9.30 3.33 23.27
CA ALA A 368 7.90 3.25 23.63
C ALA A 368 7.10 2.42 22.60
N SER A 369 7.35 2.66 21.32
CA SER A 369 6.77 1.88 20.22
C SER A 369 7.07 0.38 20.35
N ASN A 370 8.31 0.00 20.67
CA ASN A 370 8.63 -1.41 20.92
C ASN A 370 7.79 -2.02 22.04
N ALA A 371 7.69 -1.34 23.17
CA ALA A 371 6.88 -1.82 24.30
C ALA A 371 5.41 -2.01 23.90
N VAL A 372 4.87 -1.10 23.06
CA VAL A 372 3.50 -1.20 22.55
C VAL A 372 3.36 -2.32 21.51
N ILE A 373 4.36 -2.55 20.67
CA ILE A 373 4.39 -3.70 19.74
C ILE A 373 4.28 -5.01 20.55
N GLN A 374 5.03 -5.18 21.64
CA GLN A 374 4.95 -6.38 22.48
C GLN A 374 3.56 -6.54 23.11
N TRP A 375 2.99 -5.45 23.62
CA TRP A 375 1.63 -5.44 24.16
C TRP A 375 0.59 -5.81 23.11
N ALA A 376 0.66 -5.20 21.91
CA ALA A 376 -0.26 -5.47 20.81
C ALA A 376 -0.12 -6.89 20.28
N ALA A 377 1.13 -7.38 20.16
CA ALA A 377 1.40 -8.73 19.70
C ALA A 377 0.81 -9.82 20.61
N ALA A 378 0.72 -9.56 21.90
CA ALA A 378 0.08 -10.48 22.85
C ALA A 378 -1.46 -10.53 22.73
N ARG A 379 -2.09 -9.55 22.06
CA ARG A 379 -3.55 -9.39 21.98
C ARG A 379 -4.12 -9.47 20.57
N VAL A 380 -3.32 -9.10 19.58
CA VAL A 380 -3.71 -9.04 18.17
C VAL A 380 -2.97 -10.13 17.40
N PRO A 381 -3.59 -11.28 17.19
CA PRO A 381 -2.95 -12.41 16.50
C PRO A 381 -2.58 -12.11 15.05
N GLN A 382 -3.25 -11.14 14.40
CA GLN A 382 -2.96 -10.71 13.04
C GLN A 382 -1.72 -9.80 12.94
N LEU A 383 -1.18 -9.28 14.07
CA LEU A 383 -0.05 -8.36 14.03
C LEU A 383 1.22 -9.10 13.63
N VAL A 384 1.81 -8.68 12.53
CA VAL A 384 3.09 -9.15 12.00
C VAL A 384 3.89 -7.97 11.49
N GLY A 385 5.20 -8.09 11.40
CA GLY A 385 5.99 -6.99 10.84
C GLY A 385 7.46 -7.32 10.69
N GLY A 386 8.20 -6.35 10.20
CA GLY A 386 9.62 -6.49 10.00
C GLY A 386 10.28 -5.18 9.59
N SER A 387 11.57 -5.25 9.27
CA SER A 387 12.30 -4.06 8.83
C SER A 387 13.21 -4.35 7.63
N ALA A 388 13.61 -3.27 6.96
CA ALA A 388 14.61 -3.29 5.90
C ALA A 388 16.02 -3.30 6.50
N ASP A 389 16.40 -4.45 7.11
CA ASP A 389 17.70 -4.71 7.76
C ASP A 389 18.04 -3.77 8.95
N LEU A 390 17.04 -3.15 9.57
CA LEU A 390 17.24 -2.15 10.62
C LEU A 390 16.55 -2.51 11.95
N ALA A 391 16.09 -3.76 12.15
CA ALA A 391 15.34 -4.15 13.33
C ALA A 391 16.00 -3.79 14.67
N PRO A 392 17.34 -3.95 14.87
CA PRO A 392 18.00 -3.52 16.10
C PRO A 392 17.96 -2.00 16.34
N SER A 393 17.87 -1.21 15.25
CA SER A 393 17.83 0.25 15.31
C SER A 393 16.42 0.80 15.39
N THR A 394 15.48 0.20 14.66
CA THR A 394 14.05 0.58 14.67
C THR A 394 13.33 0.03 15.91
N LEU A 395 13.87 -1.00 16.55
CA LEU A 395 13.30 -1.69 17.71
C LEU A 395 11.91 -2.28 17.40
N THR A 396 11.80 -3.01 16.28
CA THR A 396 10.51 -3.48 15.77
C THR A 396 10.35 -5.01 15.77
N LEU A 397 11.26 -5.75 16.40
CA LEU A 397 11.10 -7.19 16.60
C LEU A 397 9.96 -7.47 17.59
N ILE A 398 9.17 -8.49 17.29
CA ILE A 398 8.17 -9.07 18.18
C ILE A 398 8.87 -10.17 18.98
N ASP A 399 9.03 -9.96 20.28
CA ASP A 399 9.71 -10.89 21.17
C ASP A 399 8.96 -12.23 21.24
N GLY A 400 9.69 -13.33 21.02
CA GLY A 400 9.09 -14.67 20.97
C GLY A 400 8.19 -14.93 19.76
N GLY A 401 8.07 -13.98 18.82
CA GLY A 401 7.24 -14.10 17.62
C GLY A 401 7.78 -15.09 16.59
N GLY A 402 9.04 -15.50 16.69
CA GLY A 402 9.72 -16.32 15.68
C GLY A 402 9.94 -15.58 14.36
N ASP A 403 10.85 -16.09 13.55
CA ASP A 403 11.20 -15.53 12.26
C ASP A 403 10.45 -16.24 11.13
N VAL A 404 10.11 -15.49 10.10
CA VAL A 404 9.53 -16.03 8.86
C VAL A 404 10.67 -16.43 7.94
N GLU A 405 10.79 -17.74 7.72
CA GLU A 405 11.86 -18.35 6.93
C GLU A 405 11.30 -19.38 5.94
N LYS A 406 12.09 -19.74 4.93
CA LYS A 406 11.74 -20.79 3.98
C LYS A 406 11.36 -22.09 4.70
N GLY A 407 10.13 -22.57 4.49
CA GLY A 407 9.59 -23.78 5.12
C GLY A 407 9.15 -23.58 6.59
N HIS A 408 9.32 -22.40 7.16
CA HIS A 408 8.95 -22.04 8.53
C HIS A 408 8.19 -20.70 8.55
N TYR A 409 6.96 -20.69 8.04
CA TYR A 409 6.16 -19.47 7.85
C TYR A 409 5.30 -19.09 9.04
N GLY A 410 5.35 -19.84 10.14
CA GLY A 410 4.56 -19.56 11.35
C GLY A 410 5.08 -18.42 12.22
N GLY A 411 6.21 -17.81 11.85
CA GLY A 411 6.80 -16.66 12.54
C GLY A 411 6.00 -15.37 12.32
N ARG A 412 6.35 -14.34 13.10
CA ARG A 412 5.72 -13.00 13.03
C ARG A 412 6.71 -11.90 12.65
N ASN A 413 8.02 -12.19 12.67
CA ASN A 413 9.09 -11.28 12.28
C ASN A 413 9.53 -11.57 10.85
N MET A 414 9.45 -10.56 9.99
CA MET A 414 9.89 -10.62 8.60
C MET A 414 11.20 -9.87 8.42
N HIS A 415 12.14 -10.49 7.73
CA HIS A 415 13.44 -9.91 7.40
C HIS A 415 13.49 -9.53 5.93
N PHE A 416 13.14 -8.27 5.63
CA PHE A 416 13.08 -7.81 4.23
C PHE A 416 14.46 -7.60 3.60
N GLY A 417 15.53 -7.48 4.42
CA GLY A 417 16.83 -7.01 3.95
C GLY A 417 16.75 -5.54 3.51
N VAL A 418 17.77 -5.03 2.84
CA VAL A 418 17.79 -3.64 2.34
C VAL A 418 16.90 -3.54 1.08
N ARG A 419 15.57 -3.53 1.28
CA ARG A 419 14.54 -3.57 0.23
C ARG A 419 13.29 -2.77 0.67
N GLU A 420 13.44 -1.48 0.89
CA GLU A 420 12.35 -0.63 1.40
C GLU A 420 11.14 -0.63 0.47
N HIS A 421 11.35 -0.54 -0.84
CA HIS A 421 10.26 -0.43 -1.81
C HIS A 421 9.43 -1.71 -1.85
N ALA A 422 10.08 -2.87 -1.95
CA ALA A 422 9.40 -4.16 -1.89
C ALA A 422 8.74 -4.40 -0.52
N MET A 423 9.38 -4.01 0.59
CA MET A 423 8.80 -4.09 1.92
C MET A 423 7.44 -3.41 1.98
N GLY A 424 7.32 -2.18 1.44
CA GLY A 424 6.05 -1.47 1.40
C GLY A 424 4.97 -2.21 0.60
N ALA A 425 5.32 -2.76 -0.57
CA ALA A 425 4.38 -3.52 -1.39
C ALA A 425 3.99 -4.87 -0.77
N ILE A 426 4.94 -5.55 -0.14
CA ILE A 426 4.69 -6.83 0.56
C ILE A 426 3.77 -6.61 1.77
N VAL A 427 3.98 -5.53 2.54
CA VAL A 427 3.08 -5.13 3.63
C VAL A 427 1.66 -4.90 3.09
N ASN A 428 1.51 -4.24 1.94
CA ASN A 428 0.20 -4.08 1.31
C ASN A 428 -0.45 -5.43 0.98
N GLY A 429 0.31 -6.38 0.43
CA GLY A 429 -0.18 -7.72 0.13
C GLY A 429 -0.62 -8.52 1.38
N LEU A 430 0.11 -8.41 2.48
CA LEU A 430 -0.26 -9.01 3.77
C LEU A 430 -1.55 -8.42 4.32
N VAL A 431 -1.69 -7.09 4.27
CA VAL A 431 -2.89 -6.38 4.75
C VAL A 431 -4.13 -6.76 3.92
N LEU A 432 -3.98 -6.96 2.63
CA LEU A 432 -5.06 -7.44 1.74
C LEU A 432 -5.55 -8.85 2.11
N HIS A 433 -4.78 -9.62 2.89
CA HIS A 433 -5.14 -10.94 3.44
C HIS A 433 -5.54 -10.93 4.93
N GLY A 434 -5.88 -9.75 5.48
CA GLY A 434 -6.41 -9.64 6.84
C GLY A 434 -5.35 -9.50 7.94
N PHE A 435 -4.06 -9.45 7.61
CA PHE A 435 -3.02 -9.14 8.59
C PHE A 435 -3.07 -7.66 9.01
N ARG A 436 -2.61 -7.40 10.23
CA ARG A 436 -2.19 -6.08 10.70
C ARG A 436 -0.68 -6.01 10.54
N ALA A 437 -0.23 -5.65 9.34
CA ALA A 437 1.17 -5.73 8.97
C ALA A 437 1.87 -4.37 9.05
N PHE A 438 3.12 -4.37 9.53
CA PHE A 438 3.97 -3.19 9.50
C PHE A 438 5.31 -3.45 8.81
N GLY A 439 5.85 -2.40 8.18
CA GLY A 439 7.21 -2.35 7.65
C GLY A 439 7.97 -1.18 8.26
N ALA A 440 9.23 -1.42 8.67
CA ALA A 440 10.02 -0.44 9.39
C ALA A 440 11.35 -0.11 8.71
N THR A 441 11.70 1.17 8.72
CA THR A 441 13.00 1.69 8.29
C THR A 441 13.24 3.08 8.93
N PHE A 442 14.31 3.78 8.57
CA PHE A 442 14.49 5.18 8.95
C PHE A 442 13.60 6.09 8.11
N LEU A 443 13.17 7.22 8.67
CA LEU A 443 12.24 8.13 7.99
C LEU A 443 12.79 8.64 6.64
N ILE A 444 14.09 8.91 6.55
CA ILE A 444 14.72 9.36 5.30
C ILE A 444 14.53 8.33 4.17
N PHE A 445 14.51 7.03 4.50
CA PHE A 445 14.37 5.96 3.51
C PHE A 445 12.91 5.70 3.10
N SER A 446 11.95 6.45 3.67
CA SER A 446 10.58 6.48 3.15
C SER A 446 10.51 6.92 1.68
N ASP A 447 11.50 7.66 1.21
CA ASP A 447 11.63 8.09 -0.19
C ASP A 447 11.77 6.90 -1.14
N TYR A 448 12.52 5.85 -0.75
CA TYR A 448 12.64 4.63 -1.57
C TYR A 448 11.31 3.91 -1.75
N MET A 449 10.42 3.96 -0.78
CA MET A 449 9.15 3.22 -0.80
C MET A 449 7.91 4.10 -1.07
N ARG A 450 8.11 5.31 -1.55
CA ARG A 450 7.05 6.29 -1.79
C ARG A 450 5.92 5.76 -2.66
N GLY A 451 6.24 4.99 -3.71
CA GLY A 451 5.27 4.37 -4.61
C GLY A 451 4.32 3.42 -3.88
N SER A 452 4.86 2.53 -3.04
CA SER A 452 4.07 1.56 -2.27
C SER A 452 3.22 2.21 -1.18
N ILE A 453 3.74 3.26 -0.51
CA ILE A 453 2.96 4.06 0.47
C ILE A 453 1.78 4.74 -0.23
N ARG A 454 2.02 5.34 -1.40
CA ARG A 454 0.96 6.01 -2.16
C ARG A 454 -0.13 5.04 -2.60
N LEU A 455 0.24 3.82 -3.03
CA LEU A 455 -0.75 2.81 -3.42
C LEU A 455 -1.55 2.30 -2.22
N SER A 456 -0.93 2.12 -1.05
CA SER A 456 -1.66 1.81 0.18
C SER A 456 -2.76 2.84 0.48
N ALA A 457 -2.42 4.12 0.36
CA ALA A 457 -3.35 5.22 0.58
C ALA A 457 -4.44 5.30 -0.50
N LEU A 458 -4.09 5.04 -1.76
CA LEU A 458 -5.04 5.00 -2.89
C LEU A 458 -6.02 3.82 -2.74
N MET A 459 -5.54 2.65 -2.36
CA MET A 459 -6.34 1.46 -2.08
C MET A 459 -7.17 1.57 -0.79
N GLN A 460 -6.88 2.56 0.04
CA GLN A 460 -7.51 2.73 1.35
C GLN A 460 -7.38 1.46 2.22
N ILE A 461 -6.16 0.93 2.34
CA ILE A 461 -5.86 -0.23 3.18
C ILE A 461 -5.01 0.16 4.39
N PRO A 462 -5.20 -0.48 5.57
CA PRO A 462 -4.61 -0.06 6.83
C PRO A 462 -3.17 -0.57 7.04
N SER A 463 -2.29 -0.35 6.06
CA SER A 463 -0.87 -0.66 6.19
C SER A 463 -0.21 0.25 7.22
N ILE A 464 0.74 -0.27 7.99
CA ILE A 464 1.46 0.49 9.01
C ILE A 464 2.92 0.63 8.58
N PHE A 465 3.41 1.86 8.52
CA PHE A 465 4.80 2.18 8.21
C PHE A 465 5.47 2.79 9.44
N VAL A 466 6.48 2.13 9.98
CA VAL A 466 7.16 2.55 11.22
C VAL A 466 8.50 3.18 10.85
N PHE A 467 8.52 4.50 10.80
CA PHE A 467 9.73 5.26 10.52
C PHE A 467 10.36 5.78 11.81
N THR A 468 11.61 5.41 12.05
CA THR A 468 12.40 5.94 13.16
C THR A 468 13.44 6.94 12.67
N HIS A 469 14.19 7.57 13.59
CA HIS A 469 15.20 8.58 13.23
C HIS A 469 14.54 9.76 12.51
N ASP A 470 13.53 10.34 13.15
CA ASP A 470 12.51 11.23 12.58
C ASP A 470 12.97 12.65 12.27
N SER A 471 14.16 13.06 12.70
CA SER A 471 14.65 14.42 12.56
C SER A 471 16.18 14.53 12.64
N ILE A 472 16.70 15.75 12.59
CA ILE A 472 18.12 16.06 12.86
C ILE A 472 18.58 15.58 14.25
N GLY A 473 17.65 15.26 15.15
CA GLY A 473 17.90 14.68 16.48
C GLY A 473 18.47 13.26 16.45
N LEU A 474 18.57 12.60 15.30
CA LEU A 474 19.31 11.36 15.18
C LEU A 474 20.83 11.54 15.36
N GLY A 475 21.34 12.74 15.06
CA GLY A 475 22.68 13.19 15.46
C GLY A 475 23.80 12.87 14.47
N GLU A 476 24.71 12.00 14.85
CA GLU A 476 26.03 11.83 14.24
C GLU A 476 26.02 11.33 12.80
N ASP A 477 25.01 10.58 12.38
CA ASP A 477 24.90 10.04 11.01
C ASP A 477 24.78 11.16 9.95
N GLY A 478 24.29 12.33 10.36
CA GLY A 478 24.34 13.56 9.56
C GLY A 478 23.32 13.62 8.41
N PRO A 479 23.56 14.55 7.45
CA PRO A 479 22.56 14.96 6.45
C PRO A 479 21.99 13.83 5.59
N THR A 480 22.74 12.78 5.32
CA THR A 480 22.27 11.65 4.50
C THR A 480 21.21 10.79 5.21
N HIS A 481 21.06 10.96 6.51
CA HIS A 481 20.13 10.20 7.34
C HIS A 481 19.10 11.10 8.05
N GLN A 482 19.30 12.42 8.03
CA GLN A 482 18.45 13.43 8.68
C GLN A 482 17.32 13.88 7.73
N PRO A 483 16.06 13.49 7.99
CA PRO A 483 14.92 13.88 7.16
C PRO A 483 14.59 15.37 7.36
N ILE A 484 14.27 16.06 6.28
CA ILE A 484 13.83 17.46 6.25
C ILE A 484 12.49 17.57 5.55
N GLU A 485 12.44 17.16 4.27
CA GLU A 485 11.26 17.24 3.39
C GLU A 485 10.32 16.03 3.49
N GLN A 486 10.73 14.96 4.13
CA GLN A 486 9.96 13.70 4.18
C GLN A 486 8.60 13.87 4.88
N LEU A 487 8.57 14.59 6.02
CA LEU A 487 7.32 14.79 6.77
C LEU A 487 6.27 15.56 5.95
N PRO A 488 6.53 16.78 5.45
CA PRO A 488 5.55 17.46 4.60
C PRO A 488 5.28 16.69 3.30
N GLY A 489 6.27 16.00 2.76
CA GLY A 489 6.09 15.12 1.61
C GLY A 489 5.12 13.98 1.89
N LEU A 490 5.19 13.30 3.03
CA LEU A 490 4.26 12.25 3.42
C LEU A 490 2.86 12.82 3.70
N ARG A 491 2.74 13.95 4.41
CA ARG A 491 1.47 14.65 4.67
C ARG A 491 0.76 15.11 3.39
N ALA A 492 1.48 15.27 2.30
CA ALA A 492 0.90 15.59 1.00
C ALA A 492 0.25 14.39 0.28
N VAL A 493 0.42 13.16 0.79
CA VAL A 493 -0.24 11.97 0.23
C VAL A 493 -1.69 11.92 0.72
N PRO A 494 -2.69 12.00 -0.17
CA PRO A 494 -4.09 11.86 0.24
C PRO A 494 -4.35 10.53 0.96
N ASN A 495 -5.23 10.53 1.96
CA ASN A 495 -5.62 9.35 2.75
C ASN A 495 -4.50 8.68 3.56
N LEU A 496 -3.35 9.30 3.74
CA LEU A 496 -2.30 8.82 4.63
C LEU A 496 -2.36 9.61 5.95
N TYR A 497 -2.33 8.91 7.08
CA TYR A 497 -2.12 9.52 8.38
C TYR A 497 -0.62 9.52 8.73
N VAL A 498 -0.06 10.70 8.97
CA VAL A 498 1.32 10.86 9.43
C VAL A 498 1.30 11.18 10.92
N VAL A 499 1.70 10.23 11.76
CA VAL A 499 1.63 10.33 13.21
C VAL A 499 3.03 10.52 13.78
N ARG A 500 3.28 11.68 14.37
CA ARG A 500 4.55 12.05 14.99
C ARG A 500 4.37 12.35 16.48
N PRO A 501 4.42 11.33 17.35
CA PRO A 501 4.11 11.48 18.78
C PRO A 501 5.21 12.22 19.53
N ALA A 502 4.81 13.08 20.45
CA ALA A 502 5.72 13.88 21.28
C ALA A 502 6.39 13.10 22.42
N GLY A 503 5.84 11.94 22.78
CA GLY A 503 6.37 11.13 23.89
C GLY A 503 5.72 9.75 23.96
N ALA A 504 6.07 9.01 25.01
CA ALA A 504 5.71 7.60 25.16
C ALA A 504 4.19 7.34 25.18
N ASN A 505 3.43 8.18 25.88
CA ASN A 505 1.98 8.01 26.00
C ASN A 505 1.24 8.33 24.70
N GLU A 506 1.65 9.37 23.95
CA GLU A 506 1.14 9.60 22.60
C GLU A 506 1.51 8.45 21.66
N THR A 507 2.70 7.85 21.81
CA THR A 507 3.11 6.67 20.98
C THR A 507 2.20 5.47 21.24
N ALA A 508 1.77 5.25 22.50
CA ALA A 508 0.83 4.18 22.81
C ALA A 508 -0.52 4.43 22.14
N ARG A 509 -1.03 5.65 22.17
CA ARG A 509 -2.28 6.03 21.49
C ARG A 509 -2.14 6.01 19.96
N ALA A 510 -0.95 6.29 19.42
CA ALA A 510 -0.68 6.19 17.99
C ALA A 510 -0.82 4.74 17.49
N TRP A 511 -0.29 3.77 18.21
CA TRP A 511 -0.45 2.35 17.86
C TRP A 511 -1.90 1.88 17.99
N GLU A 512 -2.59 2.25 19.08
CA GLU A 512 -4.01 1.98 19.25
C GLU A 512 -4.82 2.53 18.08
N PHE A 513 -4.59 3.80 17.71
CA PHE A 513 -5.20 4.46 16.57
C PHE A 513 -4.93 3.72 15.25
N ALA A 514 -3.67 3.36 14.98
CA ALA A 514 -3.30 2.70 13.72
C ALA A 514 -3.89 1.29 13.60
N LEU A 515 -3.91 0.52 14.69
CA LEU A 515 -4.50 -0.82 14.69
C LEU A 515 -6.02 -0.80 14.47
N ARG A 516 -6.71 0.26 14.92
CA ARG A 516 -8.15 0.44 14.68
C ARG A 516 -8.49 0.84 13.24
N GLN A 517 -7.52 1.31 12.45
CA GLN A 517 -7.81 1.70 11.07
C GLN A 517 -8.25 0.50 10.24
N THR A 518 -9.22 0.73 9.36
CA THR A 518 -9.73 -0.28 8.42
C THR A 518 -9.56 0.15 6.96
N ASN A 519 -9.40 1.46 6.74
CA ASN A 519 -9.47 2.06 5.40
C ASN A 519 -8.39 3.12 5.12
N ARG A 520 -7.38 3.28 6.00
CA ARG A 520 -6.28 4.23 5.76
C ARG A 520 -4.97 3.73 6.35
N PRO A 521 -3.85 3.88 5.65
CA PRO A 521 -2.53 3.58 6.19
C PRO A 521 -2.09 4.65 7.20
N CYS A 522 -1.20 4.23 8.11
CA CYS A 522 -0.55 5.08 9.08
C CYS A 522 0.97 5.04 8.91
N ALA A 523 1.62 6.20 8.88
CA ALA A 523 3.07 6.35 8.89
C ALA A 523 3.49 6.99 10.22
N PHE A 524 4.29 6.28 11.02
CA PHE A 524 4.83 6.80 12.27
C PHE A 524 6.18 7.47 12.03
N ALA A 525 6.41 8.60 12.66
CA ALA A 525 7.71 9.25 12.73
C ALA A 525 8.20 9.28 14.19
N LEU A 526 9.18 8.42 14.50
CA LEU A 526 9.61 8.13 15.86
C LEU A 526 11.06 8.56 16.13
N THR A 527 11.31 9.09 17.32
CA THR A 527 12.63 9.59 17.69
C THR A 527 13.65 8.49 17.97
N ARG A 528 14.93 8.75 17.61
CA ARG A 528 16.07 7.99 18.10
C ARG A 528 16.46 8.43 19.52
N GLN A 529 16.48 9.74 19.78
CA GLN A 529 16.84 10.36 21.05
C GLN A 529 15.69 10.25 22.07
N GLY A 530 16.03 10.30 23.36
CA GLY A 530 15.05 10.33 24.44
C GLY A 530 14.36 11.69 24.57
N VAL A 531 13.04 11.69 24.60
CA VAL A 531 12.19 12.86 24.85
C VAL A 531 11.53 12.74 26.22
N PRO A 532 11.03 13.85 26.82
CA PRO A 532 10.34 13.78 28.08
C PRO A 532 9.15 12.82 28.07
N VAL A 533 8.98 12.09 29.17
CA VAL A 533 7.77 11.30 29.39
C VAL A 533 6.78 12.18 30.13
N TRP A 534 5.66 12.50 29.48
CA TRP A 534 4.59 13.30 30.06
C TRP A 534 3.77 12.44 31.03
N ASP A 535 3.18 13.09 32.04
CA ASP A 535 2.22 12.44 32.93
C ASP A 535 1.10 11.80 32.06
N PRO A 536 0.84 10.49 32.21
CA PRO A 536 -0.17 9.82 31.40
C PRO A 536 -1.59 10.38 31.59
N ASP A 537 -1.90 11.04 32.73
CA ASP A 537 -3.19 11.69 32.95
C ASP A 537 -3.29 13.05 32.20
N GLY A 538 -2.17 13.63 31.82
CA GLY A 538 -2.10 14.84 31.00
C GLY A 538 -2.19 14.58 29.48
N VAL A 539 -2.19 13.32 29.03
CA VAL A 539 -2.31 12.95 27.62
C VAL A 539 -3.68 12.31 27.38
N PRO A 540 -4.60 12.99 26.68
CA PRO A 540 -5.93 12.45 26.40
C PRO A 540 -5.88 11.10 25.67
N ALA A 541 -6.79 10.20 25.99
CA ALA A 541 -6.87 8.89 25.34
C ALA A 541 -7.12 9.02 23.83
N ASP A 542 -7.83 10.05 23.40
CA ASP A 542 -8.19 10.36 22.02
C ASP A 542 -7.24 11.38 21.34
N CYS A 543 -6.06 11.65 21.92
CA CYS A 543 -5.14 12.67 21.43
C CYS A 543 -4.74 12.51 19.96
N VAL A 544 -4.52 11.29 19.49
CA VAL A 544 -4.22 11.00 18.08
C VAL A 544 -5.49 10.96 17.24
N GLU A 545 -6.58 10.43 17.78
CA GLU A 545 -7.90 10.41 17.14
C GLU A 545 -8.39 11.83 16.81
N ARG A 546 -8.10 12.78 17.68
CA ARG A 546 -8.38 14.21 17.47
C ARG A 546 -7.30 14.94 16.67
N GLY A 547 -6.09 14.41 16.63
CA GLY A 547 -4.97 14.92 15.84
C GLY A 547 -4.19 16.06 16.45
N ALA A 548 -4.80 16.88 17.33
CA ALA A 548 -4.15 17.88 18.14
C ALA A 548 -4.95 18.10 19.43
N TYR A 549 -4.28 18.55 20.48
CA TYR A 549 -4.92 18.89 21.76
C TYR A 549 -4.11 19.92 22.54
N VAL A 550 -4.76 20.60 23.48
CA VAL A 550 -4.08 21.51 24.39
C VAL A 550 -3.33 20.69 25.45
N LEU A 551 -2.00 20.64 25.33
CA LEU A 551 -1.14 19.92 26.28
C LEU A 551 -1.00 20.72 27.58
N ARG A 552 -0.83 22.04 27.47
CA ARG A 552 -0.79 22.99 28.62
C ARG A 552 -1.47 24.30 28.26
N ASP A 553 -2.32 24.78 29.11
CA ASP A 553 -2.87 26.15 29.02
C ASP A 553 -2.07 27.13 29.89
N ALA A 554 -2.36 28.40 29.79
CA ALA A 554 -1.71 29.43 30.60
C ALA A 554 -1.85 29.10 32.10
N SER A 555 -0.74 29.13 32.86
CA SER A 555 -0.68 28.67 34.25
C SER A 555 -1.52 29.51 35.22
N ASP A 556 -1.79 30.79 34.85
CA ASP A 556 -2.59 31.72 35.61
C ASP A 556 -4.09 31.72 35.22
N GLY A 557 -4.49 30.84 34.29
CA GLY A 557 -5.87 30.70 33.85
C GLY A 557 -6.41 31.83 32.97
N ARG A 558 -5.55 32.76 32.50
CA ARG A 558 -5.92 33.77 31.50
C ARG A 558 -6.09 33.14 30.12
N GLU A 559 -6.86 33.79 29.26
CA GLU A 559 -6.86 33.50 27.83
C GLU A 559 -5.44 33.65 27.26
N PRO A 560 -5.00 32.74 26.40
CA PRO A 560 -3.64 32.80 25.87
C PRO A 560 -3.43 33.99 24.92
N GLU A 561 -2.33 34.70 25.14
CA GLU A 561 -1.85 35.76 24.26
C GLU A 561 -1.08 35.19 23.07
N VAL A 562 -0.49 34.00 23.24
CA VAL A 562 0.24 33.27 22.20
C VAL A 562 -0.01 31.76 22.30
N ILE A 563 -0.03 31.08 21.14
CA ILE A 563 -0.11 29.62 21.05
C ILE A 563 1.18 29.08 20.44
N LEU A 564 1.84 28.17 21.15
CA LEU A 564 2.98 27.40 20.67
C LEU A 564 2.47 26.03 20.18
N ILE A 565 2.72 25.70 18.92
CA ILE A 565 2.27 24.44 18.30
C ILE A 565 3.49 23.57 18.05
N GLY A 566 3.57 22.43 18.72
CA GLY A 566 4.65 21.46 18.53
C GLY A 566 4.16 20.12 18.02
N THR A 567 5.04 19.37 17.41
CA THR A 567 4.84 17.96 17.05
C THR A 567 6.11 17.17 17.31
N GLY A 568 5.98 15.88 17.64
CA GLY A 568 7.14 15.03 17.89
C GLY A 568 8.06 15.57 18.98
N SER A 569 9.35 15.40 18.78
CA SER A 569 10.37 15.78 19.77
C SER A 569 10.38 17.28 20.12
N GLU A 570 9.83 18.15 19.28
CA GLU A 570 9.90 19.59 19.48
C GLU A 570 8.83 20.14 20.45
N VAL A 571 7.85 19.31 20.83
CA VAL A 571 6.82 19.72 21.81
C VAL A 571 7.43 20.13 23.14
N HIS A 572 8.53 19.47 23.57
CA HIS A 572 9.18 19.85 24.83
C HIS A 572 9.81 21.26 24.78
N LEU A 573 10.28 21.70 23.59
CA LEU A 573 10.79 23.07 23.42
C LEU A 573 9.67 24.10 23.61
N CYS A 574 8.45 23.79 23.14
CA CYS A 574 7.28 24.62 23.35
C CYS A 574 6.92 24.73 24.84
N VAL A 575 7.01 23.60 25.58
CA VAL A 575 6.73 23.60 27.05
C VAL A 575 7.78 24.38 27.84
N GLU A 576 9.05 24.24 27.49
CA GLU A 576 10.13 25.01 28.13
C GLU A 576 10.04 26.49 27.75
N ALA A 577 9.70 26.83 26.50
CA ALA A 577 9.47 28.19 26.05
C ALA A 577 8.25 28.87 26.75
N GLN A 578 7.18 28.11 27.04
CA GLN A 578 6.05 28.57 27.82
C GLN A 578 6.54 29.11 29.20
N THR A 579 7.41 28.33 29.85
CA THR A 579 7.96 28.77 31.18
C THR A 579 8.70 30.11 31.09
N LEU A 580 9.46 30.32 29.98
CA LEU A 580 10.18 31.57 29.75
C LEU A 580 9.20 32.75 29.49
N LEU A 581 8.17 32.51 28.69
CA LEU A 581 7.16 33.52 28.34
C LEU A 581 6.29 33.90 29.54
N GLU A 582 5.88 32.95 30.35
CA GLU A 582 5.07 33.20 31.55
C GLU A 582 5.86 33.91 32.62
N ALA A 583 7.19 33.68 32.72
CA ALA A 583 8.05 34.49 33.61
C ALA A 583 8.07 35.99 33.22
N ASP A 584 7.85 36.30 31.96
CA ASP A 584 7.68 37.66 31.43
C ASP A 584 6.22 38.16 31.49
N GLY A 585 5.30 37.36 32.05
CA GLY A 585 3.88 37.69 32.19
C GLY A 585 3.02 37.43 30.94
N VAL A 586 3.53 36.73 29.92
CA VAL A 586 2.81 36.39 28.68
C VAL A 586 2.03 35.09 28.87
N ALA A 587 0.69 35.16 28.85
CA ALA A 587 -0.16 33.98 28.91
C ALA A 587 0.01 33.10 27.68
N THR A 588 0.48 31.86 27.86
CA THR A 588 0.93 31.01 26.76
C THR A 588 0.23 29.66 26.78
N ARG A 589 -0.31 29.25 25.64
CA ARG A 589 -0.85 27.90 25.42
C ARG A 589 0.14 27.03 24.62
N VAL A 590 0.30 25.77 25.00
CA VAL A 590 1.05 24.75 24.24
C VAL A 590 0.09 23.72 23.70
N VAL A 591 0.15 23.51 22.39
CA VAL A 591 -0.61 22.51 21.65
C VAL A 591 0.34 21.42 21.15
N SER A 592 0.07 20.16 21.47
CA SER A 592 0.67 19.01 20.80
C SER A 592 -0.19 18.60 19.61
N MET A 593 0.42 18.44 18.46
CA MET A 593 -0.26 18.06 17.21
C MET A 593 0.36 16.77 16.63
N PRO A 594 0.04 15.60 17.19
CA PRO A 594 0.60 14.33 16.74
C PRO A 594 0.16 13.91 15.32
N CYS A 595 -1.01 14.36 14.82
CA CYS A 595 -1.50 14.00 13.49
C CYS A 595 -2.27 15.15 12.84
N VAL A 596 -1.62 15.83 11.92
CA VAL A 596 -2.16 17.01 11.23
C VAL A 596 -3.45 16.68 10.49
N GLU A 597 -3.48 15.58 9.77
CA GLU A 597 -4.61 15.16 8.93
C GLU A 597 -5.86 14.94 9.79
N ARG A 598 -5.72 14.28 10.94
CA ARG A 598 -6.84 14.06 11.86
C ARG A 598 -7.37 15.35 12.49
N PHE A 599 -6.47 16.30 12.78
CA PHE A 599 -6.91 17.60 13.29
C PHE A 599 -7.72 18.39 12.24
N LEU A 600 -7.29 18.35 10.98
CA LEU A 600 -8.01 19.03 9.90
C LEU A 600 -9.39 18.41 9.62
N GLU A 601 -9.58 17.13 9.94
CA GLU A 601 -10.86 16.42 9.81
C GLU A 601 -11.83 16.68 10.97
N GLN A 602 -11.38 17.32 12.07
CA GLN A 602 -12.25 17.68 13.19
C GLN A 602 -13.23 18.80 12.79
N ASP A 603 -14.35 18.86 13.53
CA ASP A 603 -15.29 19.95 13.37
C ASP A 603 -14.66 21.31 13.74
N GLU A 604 -15.26 22.39 13.23
CA GLU A 604 -14.77 23.75 13.43
C GLU A 604 -14.74 24.14 14.92
N SER A 605 -15.73 23.68 15.70
CA SER A 605 -15.82 23.95 17.14
C SER A 605 -14.62 23.40 17.90
N TYR A 606 -14.23 22.14 17.62
CA TYR A 606 -13.05 21.56 18.24
C TYR A 606 -11.76 22.23 17.78
N ARG A 607 -11.63 22.50 16.48
CA ARG A 607 -10.46 23.21 15.98
C ARG A 607 -10.29 24.59 16.59
N ASP A 608 -11.40 25.32 16.78
CA ASP A 608 -11.39 26.63 17.43
C ASP A 608 -11.14 26.52 18.93
N GLN A 609 -11.58 25.45 19.60
CA GLN A 609 -11.23 25.21 21.02
C GLN A 609 -9.71 25.03 21.17
N VAL A 610 -9.03 24.33 20.29
CA VAL A 610 -7.57 24.08 20.36
C VAL A 610 -6.79 25.29 19.87
N LEU A 611 -7.18 25.86 18.73
CA LEU A 611 -6.54 26.99 18.06
C LEU A 611 -7.55 28.12 17.81
N PRO A 612 -8.00 28.82 18.88
CA PRO A 612 -9.02 29.87 18.75
C PRO A 612 -8.60 30.95 17.76
N GLY A 613 -9.52 31.32 16.86
CA GLY A 613 -9.31 32.33 15.83
C GLY A 613 -8.98 33.71 16.36
N SER A 614 -9.37 34.00 17.62
CA SER A 614 -9.04 35.25 18.35
C SER A 614 -7.55 35.36 18.67
N VAL A 615 -6.81 34.25 18.83
CA VAL A 615 -5.37 34.26 19.14
C VAL A 615 -4.57 34.12 17.83
N ARG A 616 -4.14 35.29 17.33
CA ARG A 616 -3.38 35.39 16.07
C ARG A 616 -1.88 35.19 16.26
N ALA A 617 -1.36 35.39 17.49
CA ALA A 617 0.04 35.10 17.79
C ALA A 617 0.24 33.59 17.90
N ARG A 618 0.87 32.96 16.86
CA ARG A 618 1.12 31.53 16.81
C ARG A 618 2.54 31.29 16.37
N VAL A 619 3.19 30.31 17.01
CA VAL A 619 4.52 29.82 16.63
C VAL A 619 4.44 28.30 16.49
N ALA A 620 4.81 27.76 15.33
CA ALA A 620 4.93 26.33 15.12
C ALA A 620 6.40 25.89 15.20
N VAL A 621 6.65 24.70 15.75
CA VAL A 621 8.00 24.16 15.96
C VAL A 621 8.06 22.72 15.47
N GLU A 622 8.83 22.47 14.42
CA GLU A 622 9.10 21.13 13.88
C GLU A 622 10.47 21.11 13.20
N ALA A 623 11.32 20.13 13.56
CA ALA A 623 12.61 19.93 12.94
C ALA A 623 12.45 19.24 11.57
N ALA A 624 11.71 19.88 10.67
CA ALA A 624 11.42 19.54 9.29
C ALA A 624 11.15 20.81 8.47
N HIS A 625 10.95 20.67 7.16
CA HIS A 625 10.63 21.80 6.29
C HIS A 625 9.31 22.47 6.70
N PRO A 626 9.24 23.83 6.78
CA PRO A 626 8.13 24.56 7.41
C PRO A 626 6.79 24.50 6.66
N GLN A 627 6.74 23.92 5.47
CA GLN A 627 5.59 23.96 4.54
C GLN A 627 4.26 23.58 5.22
N THR A 628 4.23 22.58 6.09
CA THR A 628 3.01 22.12 6.77
C THR A 628 2.36 23.20 7.62
N TRP A 629 3.16 24.08 8.25
CA TRP A 629 2.74 24.90 9.36
C TRP A 629 2.17 26.25 8.98
N HIS A 630 2.39 26.75 7.75
CA HIS A 630 1.88 28.03 7.29
C HIS A 630 0.36 28.19 7.47
N GLN A 631 -0.40 27.12 7.25
CA GLN A 631 -1.86 27.10 7.40
C GLN A 631 -2.33 27.30 8.86
N PHE A 632 -1.49 26.97 9.84
CA PHE A 632 -1.83 27.07 11.27
C PHE A 632 -1.37 28.37 11.91
N VAL A 633 -0.21 28.88 11.48
CA VAL A 633 0.34 30.12 12.04
C VAL A 633 -0.17 31.37 11.33
N GLY A 634 -0.65 31.25 10.10
CA GLY A 634 -1.12 32.38 9.29
C GLY A 634 -0.02 33.40 8.96
N GLU A 635 -0.41 34.56 8.42
CA GLU A 635 0.54 35.59 7.96
C GLU A 635 1.31 36.28 9.10
N ALA A 636 0.73 36.34 10.31
CA ALA A 636 1.32 37.02 11.43
C ALA A 636 2.28 36.16 12.26
N GLY A 637 2.12 34.84 12.18
CA GLY A 637 2.85 33.88 12.99
C GLY A 637 4.30 33.66 12.55
N ALA A 638 4.95 32.71 13.22
CA ALA A 638 6.32 32.29 12.93
C ALA A 638 6.47 30.78 12.96
N ILE A 639 7.50 30.27 12.32
CA ILE A 639 7.82 28.83 12.28
C ILE A 639 9.30 28.65 12.62
N VAL A 640 9.59 27.82 13.62
CA VAL A 640 10.94 27.32 13.88
C VAL A 640 11.04 25.96 13.16
N GLY A 641 11.68 25.97 12.00
CA GLY A 641 11.78 24.82 11.08
C GLY A 641 13.14 24.75 10.39
N MET A 642 13.30 23.79 9.47
CA MET A 642 14.49 23.54 8.71
C MET A 642 14.31 23.93 7.24
N GLU A 643 15.13 24.87 6.74
CA GLU A 643 15.17 25.27 5.33
C GLU A 643 16.46 24.79 4.61
N THR A 644 17.32 24.08 5.34
CA THR A 644 18.57 23.52 4.84
C THR A 644 18.73 22.09 5.30
N PHE A 645 19.66 21.36 4.72
CA PHE A 645 20.07 20.05 5.23
C PHE A 645 20.69 20.18 6.63
N GLY A 646 20.65 19.09 7.38
CA GLY A 646 21.21 19.00 8.72
C GLY A 646 22.74 18.96 8.75
N ALA A 647 23.31 18.55 9.88
CA ALA A 647 24.74 18.45 10.10
C ALA A 647 25.07 17.25 11.01
N SER A 648 26.27 16.68 10.84
CA SER A 648 26.78 15.62 11.72
C SER A 648 27.25 16.20 13.06
N GLY A 649 26.79 15.62 14.15
CA GLY A 649 27.21 15.99 15.51
C GLY A 649 26.29 15.38 16.57
N PRO A 650 26.62 15.52 17.85
CA PRO A 650 25.74 15.10 18.93
C PRO A 650 24.37 15.81 18.83
N ASP A 651 23.29 15.10 19.07
CA ASP A 651 21.90 15.55 18.91
C ASP A 651 21.66 16.98 19.46
N LYS A 652 22.04 17.23 20.71
CA LYS A 652 21.88 18.56 21.34
C LYS A 652 22.65 19.67 20.64
N ALA A 653 23.86 19.37 20.17
CA ALA A 653 24.67 20.36 19.45
C ALA A 653 24.06 20.67 18.07
N VAL A 654 23.51 19.69 17.41
CA VAL A 654 22.83 19.86 16.12
C VAL A 654 21.55 20.70 16.31
N PHE A 655 20.70 20.37 17.29
CA PHE A 655 19.52 21.17 17.63
C PHE A 655 19.88 22.62 17.95
N GLN A 656 20.91 22.85 18.79
CA GLN A 656 21.37 24.19 19.12
C GLN A 656 21.90 24.95 17.91
N HIS A 657 22.67 24.26 17.03
CA HIS A 657 23.25 24.86 15.83
C HIS A 657 22.15 25.40 14.89
N PHE A 658 21.04 24.66 14.73
CA PHE A 658 19.92 25.07 13.89
C PHE A 658 18.87 25.91 14.62
N GLY A 659 19.12 26.28 15.89
CA GLY A 659 18.25 27.18 16.64
C GLY A 659 16.99 26.52 17.20
N PHE A 660 16.96 25.21 17.35
CA PHE A 660 15.90 24.51 18.05
C PHE A 660 16.16 24.54 19.55
N THR A 661 15.89 25.71 20.16
CA THR A 661 16.04 25.95 21.59
C THR A 661 14.79 26.61 22.14
N PRO A 662 14.48 26.46 23.46
CA PRO A 662 13.35 27.14 24.12
C PRO A 662 13.43 28.65 23.99
N GLU A 663 14.64 29.21 24.09
CA GLU A 663 14.88 30.67 24.00
C GLU A 663 14.49 31.16 22.58
N ARG A 664 14.88 30.47 21.53
CA ARG A 664 14.51 30.85 20.16
C ARG A 664 12.98 30.80 19.95
N VAL A 665 12.30 29.80 20.48
CA VAL A 665 10.84 29.68 20.40
C VAL A 665 10.18 30.83 21.14
N ALA A 666 10.66 31.18 22.33
CA ALA A 666 10.16 32.30 23.11
C ALA A 666 10.42 33.64 22.42
N ASP A 667 11.60 33.81 21.80
CA ASP A 667 11.94 35.07 21.08
C ASP A 667 11.05 35.24 19.84
N GLU A 668 10.77 34.18 19.10
CA GLU A 668 9.83 34.24 17.96
C GLU A 668 8.40 34.60 18.47
N ALA A 669 7.96 34.02 19.58
CA ALA A 669 6.68 34.37 20.20
C ALA A 669 6.59 35.84 20.58
N ARG A 670 7.62 36.39 21.25
CA ARG A 670 7.71 37.81 21.57
C ARG A 670 7.68 38.71 20.32
N ALA A 671 8.40 38.29 19.27
CA ALA A 671 8.44 39.03 18.01
C ALA A 671 7.06 39.04 17.33
N VAL A 672 6.34 37.90 17.32
CA VAL A 672 4.98 37.82 16.77
C VAL A 672 4.01 38.74 17.56
N ILE A 673 4.02 38.69 18.89
CA ILE A 673 3.19 39.57 19.74
C ILE A 673 3.50 41.04 19.47
N GLY A 674 4.79 41.42 19.40
CA GLY A 674 5.23 42.75 19.10
C GLY A 674 4.75 43.30 17.76
N ARG A 675 4.81 42.44 16.71
CA ARG A 675 4.28 42.81 15.37
C ARG A 675 2.78 43.04 15.37
N LEU A 676 2.03 42.21 16.07
CA LEU A 676 0.57 42.32 16.16
C LEU A 676 0.13 43.54 16.98
N SER A 677 0.87 43.89 18.03
CA SER A 677 0.60 45.06 18.87
C SER A 677 0.94 46.38 18.18
N SER A 678 1.88 46.37 17.23
CA SER A 678 2.32 47.57 16.48
C SER A 678 1.53 47.78 15.17
N ALA A 679 0.74 46.80 14.73
CA ALA A 679 -0.11 46.97 13.55
C ALA A 679 -1.26 47.93 13.85
N PRO A 680 -1.52 48.95 13.01
CA PRO A 680 -2.66 49.88 13.26
C PRO A 680 -3.96 49.08 13.25
N ALA A 681 -4.79 49.29 14.28
CA ALA A 681 -6.12 48.75 14.36
C ALA A 681 -6.96 49.30 13.19
N GLY A 682 -7.17 48.48 12.17
CA GLY A 682 -8.12 48.82 11.11
C GLY A 682 -7.57 48.88 9.70
N GLY A 683 -7.92 47.92 8.94
CA GLY A 683 -7.98 47.90 7.50
C GLY A 683 -9.10 46.97 7.11
#